data_2b13efbcc95dff3a70bca4bfef522f01
#
_entry.id   2b13efbcc95dff3a70bca4bfef522f01
#
_cell.length_a   1.000
_cell.length_b   1.000
_cell.length_c   1.000
_cell.angle_alpha   90.00
_cell.angle_beta   90.00
_cell.angle_gamma   90.00
#
_symmetry.space_group_name_H-M   'P 1'
#
loop_
_entity.id
_entity.type
_entity.pdbx_description
1 polymer ?
#
loop_
_entity_poly.entity_id
_entity_poly.type
_entity_poly.pdbx_seq_one_letter_code
_entity_poly.pdbx_strand_id
1 'polypeptide(L)'
;MHRILFSMSVILYFSSGICAQETVFYQDVALINGISEGLPKGSIDKILIVDNAPMATSSSGQFEWRNSKWISNNKKGSPTTLPNFKGIPKEAGKVLSTIHYRNTTYVGCENGLYKKLDNNKWKQELPYDINYSWALKEVAALTVDSKDRLWFGAKQGIGRLEKGEWKLFTGREGVPYNHFTCASPGSKGMVWFGTENGAFRVDDNVFFYRANRRWLPDNHVNAIAIDSCGTAWIATRNGLAKIVSQEMTYTEKAAYFTKQVEERHNRMGFICQNDLKEQFNINTNQLAISDNDGEYTAMYGAAQAFRYAITKDPEARELANRSFYALKWLVDITHEPGFPARVIIPVDWHEPVNEQYSREYNSRNQKNDPFWKDIFPRFPLSEDGNYRWKCDTSSDELAGHYFYYGIYHDLVAETKEEREAVKQVVADITDHLIRHGFKLVDYDGKPTRWGSFDPDYFNSIWGWDQRGLNAMMMLSFLNVASHVTGDTKYEEVAEKLREEENYDIYAMHAKEFFPPENAVPWDNNLGLMSLYGLINYEKNPERQIMYRIALENAWLHISKQKNAFWDGLYGAMAGFFTQKVDEGFFKPEELFVENPLFAKACIDRYYESSLDNRYMTETLQRIPLDLIGYDMDNTHRLDILLDPTPGQAKGMGWGNDTYALPIDERGHVRLDRDATVLHDNEGNGYAEHEGTFYLLPYYLAAYHKLIKQ
;
A
#
# COMPACT_ATOMS: atom_id res chain seq x y z
N MET A 1 -29.82 6.27 6.62
CA MET A 1 -28.59 6.10 7.41
C MET A 1 -28.73 4.85 8.27
N HIS A 2 -28.37 3.69 7.72
CA HIS A 2 -28.39 2.45 8.50
C HIS A 2 -26.96 2.10 8.85
N ARG A 3 -26.69 2.19 10.15
CA ARG A 3 -25.43 1.73 10.75
C ARG A 3 -25.36 0.22 10.66
N ILE A 4 -24.31 -0.28 10.10
CA ILE A 4 -23.91 -1.67 10.28
C ILE A 4 -23.09 -1.74 11.57
N LEU A 5 -23.79 -1.98 12.69
CA LEU A 5 -23.18 -2.56 13.88
C LEU A 5 -23.02 -4.06 13.60
N PHE A 6 -21.83 -4.50 13.29
CA PHE A 6 -21.54 -5.92 13.18
C PHE A 6 -21.48 -6.53 14.60
N SER A 7 -22.52 -7.24 14.98
CA SER A 7 -22.38 -8.35 15.91
C SER A 7 -22.09 -9.59 15.06
N MET A 8 -20.84 -9.94 14.93
CA MET A 8 -20.43 -11.19 14.31
C MET A 8 -20.66 -12.32 15.30
N SER A 9 -21.75 -13.07 15.13
CA SER A 9 -21.85 -14.42 15.69
C SER A 9 -21.29 -15.37 14.64
N VAL A 10 -20.00 -15.68 14.73
CA VAL A 10 -19.36 -16.71 13.91
C VAL A 10 -19.63 -18.05 14.58
N ILE A 11 -20.39 -18.91 13.92
CA ILE A 11 -20.50 -20.33 14.30
C ILE A 11 -19.25 -21.04 13.79
N LEU A 12 -18.32 -21.29 14.71
CA LEU A 12 -17.10 -22.05 14.46
C LEU A 12 -17.41 -23.56 14.45
N TYR A 13 -17.23 -24.20 13.31
CA TYR A 13 -17.03 -25.66 13.25
C TYR A 13 -15.59 -25.96 13.62
N PHE A 14 -15.39 -26.54 14.81
CA PHE A 14 -14.09 -27.05 15.24
C PHE A 14 -13.81 -28.41 14.59
N SER A 15 -12.85 -28.46 13.67
CA SER A 15 -12.07 -29.67 13.42
C SER A 15 -10.84 -29.63 14.32
N SER A 16 -10.63 -30.64 15.13
CA SER A 16 -9.54 -30.77 16.08
C SER A 16 -8.20 -31.06 15.37
N GLY A 17 -7.58 -30.03 14.81
CA GLY A 17 -6.16 -29.99 14.48
C GLY A 17 -5.49 -29.00 15.42
N ILE A 18 -4.26 -29.25 15.84
CA ILE A 18 -3.45 -28.33 16.63
C ILE A 18 -3.34 -27.02 15.85
N CYS A 19 -4.19 -26.06 16.20
CA CYS A 19 -4.21 -24.74 15.57
C CYS A 19 -2.97 -23.99 16.08
N ALA A 20 -1.99 -23.73 15.23
CA ALA A 20 -0.97 -22.73 15.54
C ALA A 20 -1.71 -21.42 15.81
N GLN A 21 -1.39 -20.74 16.91
CA GLN A 21 -2.06 -19.51 17.29
C GLN A 21 -1.76 -18.47 16.21
N GLU A 22 -2.80 -18.04 15.47
CA GLU A 22 -2.68 -17.05 14.40
C GLU A 22 -2.17 -15.71 14.96
N THR A 23 -1.35 -15.01 14.21
CA THR A 23 -0.80 -13.71 14.61
C THR A 23 -1.92 -12.66 14.70
N VAL A 24 -2.11 -12.10 15.89
CA VAL A 24 -3.04 -11.01 16.17
C VAL A 24 -2.30 -9.69 16.12
N PHE A 25 -2.87 -8.69 15.45
CA PHE A 25 -2.37 -7.33 15.39
C PHE A 25 -3.50 -6.33 15.65
N TYR A 26 -3.14 -5.04 15.84
CA TYR A 26 -4.12 -3.98 16.04
C TYR A 26 -4.35 -3.21 14.76
N GLN A 27 -5.61 -3.18 14.31
CA GLN A 27 -6.09 -2.42 13.16
C GLN A 27 -6.75 -1.12 13.63
N ASP A 28 -6.20 0.02 13.26
CA ASP A 28 -6.84 1.31 13.51
C ASP A 28 -7.98 1.54 12.50
N VAL A 29 -9.13 1.99 13.01
CA VAL A 29 -10.31 2.37 12.22
C VAL A 29 -10.78 3.74 12.67
N ALA A 30 -10.90 4.69 11.76
CA ALA A 30 -11.40 6.02 12.03
C ALA A 30 -12.90 6.14 11.76
N LEU A 31 -13.62 6.82 12.63
CA LEU A 31 -15.00 7.21 12.46
C LEU A 31 -15.10 8.73 12.60
N ILE A 32 -15.41 9.40 11.51
CA ILE A 32 -15.58 10.85 11.50
C ILE A 32 -16.96 11.20 12.04
N ASN A 33 -17.02 12.10 13.01
CA ASN A 33 -18.23 12.57 13.64
C ASN A 33 -18.45 14.05 13.35
N GLY A 34 -19.62 14.37 12.87
CA GLY A 34 -20.01 15.74 12.51
C GLY A 34 -21.49 16.02 12.83
N ILE A 35 -22.13 16.78 11.97
CA ILE A 35 -23.53 17.18 12.12
C ILE A 35 -24.49 15.98 12.13
N SER A 36 -24.20 14.99 11.31
CA SER A 36 -25.00 13.75 11.23
C SER A 36 -25.06 12.97 12.54
N GLU A 37 -24.01 13.06 13.37
CA GLU A 37 -23.92 12.43 14.68
C GLU A 37 -24.35 13.38 15.82
N GLY A 38 -24.80 14.60 15.51
CA GLY A 38 -25.33 15.54 16.48
C GLY A 38 -24.37 16.61 17.01
N LEU A 39 -23.16 16.72 16.40
CA LEU A 39 -22.24 17.81 16.70
C LEU A 39 -22.61 19.08 15.93
N PRO A 40 -22.30 20.28 16.46
CA PRO A 40 -22.46 21.53 15.72
C PRO A 40 -21.45 21.58 14.56
N LYS A 41 -21.75 22.41 13.55
CA LYS A 41 -20.80 22.71 12.49
C LYS A 41 -19.61 23.51 13.05
N GLY A 42 -18.39 23.15 12.68
CA GLY A 42 -17.16 23.87 12.98
C GLY A 42 -16.33 23.26 14.10
N SER A 43 -15.61 24.09 14.82
CA SER A 43 -14.60 23.68 15.79
C SER A 43 -15.18 22.95 17.01
N ILE A 44 -14.55 21.84 17.35
CA ILE A 44 -14.67 21.21 18.67
C ILE A 44 -13.40 21.57 19.44
N ASP A 45 -13.54 22.42 20.46
CA ASP A 45 -12.39 23.02 21.13
C ASP A 45 -11.78 22.13 22.20
N LYS A 46 -12.59 21.21 22.76
CA LYS A 46 -12.16 20.31 23.84
C LYS A 46 -12.89 18.98 23.79
N ILE A 47 -12.19 17.94 24.17
CA ILE A 47 -12.76 16.61 24.43
C ILE A 47 -12.20 16.08 25.75
N LEU A 48 -13.06 15.49 26.59
CA LEU A 48 -12.71 14.87 27.86
C LEU A 48 -13.46 13.56 28.01
N ILE A 49 -12.94 12.66 28.82
CA ILE A 49 -13.68 11.50 29.29
C ILE A 49 -14.16 11.80 30.72
N VAL A 50 -15.48 11.83 30.92
CA VAL A 50 -16.13 12.09 32.21
C VAL A 50 -17.04 10.90 32.49
N ASP A 51 -16.87 10.26 33.63
CA ASP A 51 -17.64 9.06 34.01
C ASP A 51 -17.65 7.99 32.89
N ASN A 52 -16.52 7.80 32.25
CA ASN A 52 -16.28 6.89 31.12
C ASN A 52 -17.07 7.26 29.83
N ALA A 53 -17.64 8.45 29.75
CA ALA A 53 -18.33 8.96 28.56
C ALA A 53 -17.54 10.13 27.93
N PRO A 54 -17.37 10.17 26.60
CA PRO A 54 -16.77 11.30 25.91
C PRO A 54 -17.66 12.54 25.98
N MET A 55 -17.07 13.66 26.34
CA MET A 55 -17.72 14.96 26.42
C MET A 55 -16.98 15.97 25.57
N ALA A 56 -17.60 16.43 24.48
CA ALA A 56 -17.09 17.44 23.58
C ALA A 56 -17.59 18.84 23.96
N THR A 57 -16.72 19.84 23.76
CA THR A 57 -17.09 21.27 23.99
C THR A 57 -16.79 22.04 22.72
N SER A 58 -17.75 22.91 22.33
CA SER A 58 -17.61 23.85 21.23
C SER A 58 -18.11 25.23 21.66
N SER A 59 -18.03 26.23 20.81
CA SER A 59 -18.66 27.55 21.03
C SER A 59 -20.17 27.46 21.24
N SER A 60 -20.85 26.44 20.71
CA SER A 60 -22.28 26.19 20.83
C SER A 60 -22.70 25.52 22.14
N GLY A 61 -21.73 24.99 22.92
CA GLY A 61 -22.01 24.33 24.20
C GLY A 61 -21.27 23.02 24.38
N GLN A 62 -21.77 22.24 25.33
CA GLN A 62 -21.22 20.92 25.64
C GLN A 62 -22.11 19.79 25.10
N PHE A 63 -21.48 18.71 24.63
CA PHE A 63 -22.14 17.55 24.04
C PHE A 63 -21.57 16.28 24.65
N GLU A 64 -22.46 15.37 25.00
CA GLU A 64 -22.08 14.05 25.55
C GLU A 64 -22.40 12.95 24.54
N TRP A 65 -21.49 11.99 24.41
CA TRP A 65 -21.68 10.84 23.56
C TRP A 65 -22.54 9.78 24.22
N ARG A 66 -23.77 9.58 23.72
CA ARG A 66 -24.72 8.56 24.19
C ARG A 66 -25.43 7.89 23.03
N ASN A 67 -25.60 6.58 23.10
CA ASN A 67 -26.33 5.79 22.08
C ASN A 67 -25.89 6.12 20.66
N SER A 68 -24.56 6.23 20.45
CA SER A 68 -23.96 6.54 19.15
C SER A 68 -24.35 7.90 18.56
N LYS A 69 -24.69 8.88 19.41
CA LYS A 69 -24.96 10.27 19.03
C LYS A 69 -24.41 11.23 20.08
N TRP A 70 -24.11 12.44 19.63
CA TRP A 70 -23.79 13.58 20.48
C TRP A 70 -25.03 14.28 20.90
N ILE A 71 -25.26 14.40 22.19
CA ILE A 71 -26.46 15.05 22.80
C ILE A 71 -26.01 16.28 23.57
N SER A 72 -26.60 17.44 23.26
CA SER A 72 -26.34 18.66 24.00
C SER A 72 -26.82 18.52 25.46
N ASN A 73 -25.96 18.88 26.41
CA ASN A 73 -26.33 18.92 27.83
C ASN A 73 -26.76 20.32 28.32
N ASN A 74 -26.97 21.27 27.40
CA ASN A 74 -27.36 22.66 27.65
C ASN A 74 -26.42 23.48 28.56
N LYS A 75 -25.20 23.00 28.79
CA LYS A 75 -24.18 23.77 29.52
C LYS A 75 -23.35 24.59 28.55
N LYS A 76 -23.08 25.85 28.91
CA LYS A 76 -22.12 26.66 28.16
C LYS A 76 -20.71 26.11 28.34
N GLY A 77 -19.97 26.02 27.25
CA GLY A 77 -18.56 25.71 27.30
C GLY A 77 -17.79 26.80 28.03
N SER A 78 -16.98 26.45 29.00
CA SER A 78 -16.07 27.41 29.62
C SER A 78 -14.68 27.27 28.95
N PRO A 79 -14.06 28.37 28.54
CA PRO A 79 -12.70 28.34 28.05
C PRO A 79 -11.77 27.80 29.15
N THR A 80 -10.87 26.92 28.77
CA THR A 80 -9.86 26.43 29.70
C THR A 80 -8.79 27.50 29.86
N THR A 81 -8.82 28.24 30.96
CA THR A 81 -7.73 29.16 31.30
C THR A 81 -6.69 28.41 32.09
N LEU A 82 -5.43 28.51 31.65
CA LEU A 82 -4.30 28.00 32.39
C LEU A 82 -4.16 28.77 33.73
N PRO A 83 -3.79 28.09 34.83
CA PRO A 83 -3.55 28.76 36.09
C PRO A 83 -2.49 29.85 35.96
N ASN A 84 -2.64 30.93 36.72
CA ASN A 84 -1.60 31.96 36.81
C ASN A 84 -0.53 31.50 37.81
N PHE A 85 0.66 31.21 37.29
CA PHE A 85 1.79 30.77 38.09
C PHE A 85 2.67 31.92 38.52
N LYS A 86 2.68 32.26 39.82
CA LYS A 86 3.55 33.31 40.37
C LYS A 86 5.03 32.83 40.36
N GLY A 87 5.94 33.76 40.09
CA GLY A 87 7.37 33.56 40.23
C GLY A 87 8.06 32.85 39.03
N ILE A 88 7.34 32.58 37.94
CA ILE A 88 7.96 32.16 36.70
C ILE A 88 8.81 33.30 36.15
N PRO A 89 10.06 33.06 35.68
CA PRO A 89 10.92 34.09 35.08
C PRO A 89 10.24 34.78 33.88
N LYS A 90 10.40 36.09 33.73
CA LYS A 90 9.82 36.83 32.61
C LYS A 90 10.29 36.35 31.25
N GLU A 91 11.51 35.86 31.20
CA GLU A 91 12.17 35.30 30.01
C GLU A 91 11.49 34.02 29.51
N ALA A 92 10.73 33.35 30.37
CA ALA A 92 9.95 32.16 29.99
C ALA A 92 8.85 32.47 28.96
N GLY A 93 8.37 33.72 28.93
CA GLY A 93 7.24 34.09 28.07
C GLY A 93 5.92 33.52 28.56
N LYS A 94 4.96 33.37 27.66
CA LYS A 94 3.62 32.85 27.96
C LYS A 94 3.67 31.36 28.35
N VAL A 95 2.86 31.02 29.34
CA VAL A 95 2.61 29.61 29.72
C VAL A 95 1.69 28.97 28.66
N LEU A 96 2.12 27.85 28.12
CA LEU A 96 1.43 27.10 27.07
C LEU A 96 0.79 25.81 27.58
N SER A 97 1.44 25.14 28.55
CA SER A 97 0.99 23.87 29.11
C SER A 97 1.42 23.70 30.57
N THR A 98 0.75 22.82 31.31
CA THR A 98 1.11 22.50 32.70
C THR A 98 0.73 21.09 33.06
N ILE A 99 1.54 20.46 33.93
CA ILE A 99 1.26 19.13 34.48
C ILE A 99 1.82 19.00 35.89
N HIS A 100 1.15 18.23 36.73
CA HIS A 100 1.68 17.80 38.01
C HIS A 100 2.30 16.40 37.86
N TYR A 101 3.58 16.28 38.21
CA TYR A 101 4.31 15.03 38.09
C TYR A 101 5.20 14.83 39.32
N ARG A 102 5.04 13.67 40.02
CA ARG A 102 5.83 13.30 41.20
C ARG A 102 6.03 14.46 42.18
N ASN A 103 5.03 14.89 42.87
CA ASN A 103 5.05 15.95 43.87
C ASN A 103 5.55 17.32 43.41
N THR A 104 5.70 17.56 42.10
CA THR A 104 6.06 18.88 41.60
C THR A 104 5.25 19.28 40.36
N THR A 105 5.23 20.56 40.06
CA THR A 105 4.54 21.09 38.89
C THR A 105 5.58 21.43 37.82
N TYR A 106 5.31 20.96 36.58
CA TYR A 106 6.03 21.38 35.38
C TYR A 106 5.15 22.32 34.58
N VAL A 107 5.77 23.33 34.00
CA VAL A 107 5.12 24.34 33.16
C VAL A 107 5.89 24.46 31.87
N GLY A 108 5.22 24.24 30.76
CA GLY A 108 5.72 24.49 29.42
C GLY A 108 5.42 25.94 29.03
N CYS A 109 6.44 26.65 28.55
CA CYS A 109 6.39 28.05 28.18
C CYS A 109 6.88 28.26 26.74
N GLU A 110 6.69 29.47 26.21
CA GLU A 110 7.27 29.88 24.91
C GLU A 110 8.78 29.67 24.87
N ASN A 111 9.48 29.91 26.02
CA ASN A 111 10.93 29.83 26.10
C ASN A 111 11.41 28.83 27.17
N GLY A 112 10.87 27.62 27.17
CA GLY A 112 11.41 26.55 28.00
C GLY A 112 10.41 25.72 28.74
N LEU A 113 10.93 24.67 29.35
CA LEU A 113 10.24 23.83 30.34
C LEU A 113 10.74 24.21 31.71
N TYR A 114 9.83 24.49 32.64
CA TYR A 114 10.20 24.89 34.01
C TYR A 114 9.60 23.94 35.03
N LYS A 115 10.42 23.62 36.02
CA LYS A 115 10.04 22.77 37.16
C LYS A 115 9.96 23.63 38.44
N LYS A 116 8.86 23.48 39.20
CA LYS A 116 8.70 24.15 40.48
C LYS A 116 9.57 23.45 41.55
N LEU A 117 10.35 24.22 42.32
CA LEU A 117 11.15 23.74 43.44
C LEU A 117 10.38 23.90 44.77
N ASP A 118 10.85 23.19 45.83
CA ASP A 118 10.23 23.19 47.17
C ASP A 118 10.16 24.60 47.78
N ASN A 119 11.06 25.49 47.43
CA ASN A 119 11.10 26.89 47.89
C ASN A 119 10.21 27.82 47.04
N ASN A 120 9.28 27.31 46.25
CA ASN A 120 8.43 28.01 45.30
C ASN A 120 9.18 28.78 44.19
N LYS A 121 10.44 28.52 43.99
CA LYS A 121 11.21 29.01 42.83
C LYS A 121 11.01 28.08 41.63
N TRP A 122 11.30 28.59 40.46
CA TRP A 122 11.26 27.82 39.23
C TRP A 122 12.66 27.59 38.69
N LYS A 123 12.94 26.37 38.24
CA LYS A 123 14.17 25.98 37.58
C LYS A 123 13.83 25.60 36.13
N GLN A 124 14.59 26.14 35.19
CA GLN A 124 14.51 25.71 33.81
C GLN A 124 15.13 24.32 33.67
N GLU A 125 14.40 23.42 33.02
CA GLU A 125 14.90 22.11 32.58
C GLU A 125 15.55 22.27 31.21
N LEU A 126 16.75 21.70 31.07
CA LEU A 126 17.52 21.63 29.83
C LEU A 126 17.69 20.14 29.47
N PRO A 127 16.71 19.53 28.82
CA PRO A 127 16.76 18.11 28.51
C PRO A 127 17.96 17.79 27.61
N TYR A 128 18.64 16.69 27.93
CA TYR A 128 19.72 16.16 27.09
C TYR A 128 19.73 14.62 27.15
N ASP A 129 20.20 14.02 26.09
CA ASP A 129 20.55 12.61 26.00
C ASP A 129 21.86 12.43 25.23
N ILE A 130 22.18 11.22 24.81
CA ILE A 130 23.42 10.93 24.08
C ILE A 130 23.49 11.64 22.72
N ASN A 131 22.34 11.96 22.11
CA ASN A 131 22.25 12.55 20.77
C ASN A 131 22.01 14.06 20.79
N TYR A 132 21.28 14.56 21.80
CA TYR A 132 20.74 15.92 21.79
C TYR A 132 20.90 16.62 23.14
N SER A 133 21.03 17.96 23.07
CA SER A 133 20.95 18.84 24.25
C SER A 133 20.12 20.06 23.86
N TRP A 134 18.97 20.28 24.54
CA TRP A 134 17.97 21.26 24.09
C TRP A 134 17.72 22.40 25.08
N ALA A 135 17.73 23.63 24.54
CA ALA A 135 17.07 24.79 25.14
C ALA A 135 15.68 24.90 24.49
N LEU A 136 14.65 24.38 25.17
CA LEU A 136 13.32 24.17 24.59
C LEU A 136 12.63 25.47 24.22
N LYS A 137 11.82 25.43 23.14
CA LYS A 137 10.95 26.49 22.68
C LYS A 137 9.54 25.93 22.46
N GLU A 138 8.53 26.77 22.74
CA GLU A 138 7.11 26.43 22.48
C GLU A 138 6.73 25.06 23.07
N VAL A 139 6.92 24.89 24.38
CA VAL A 139 6.56 23.65 25.08
C VAL A 139 5.04 23.63 25.28
N ALA A 140 4.30 23.26 24.23
CA ALA A 140 2.85 23.35 24.16
C ALA A 140 2.11 22.09 24.68
N ALA A 141 2.80 20.95 24.74
CA ALA A 141 2.20 19.67 25.15
C ALA A 141 2.96 19.08 26.32
N LEU A 142 2.24 18.70 27.37
CA LEU A 142 2.76 17.96 28.52
C LEU A 142 1.78 16.86 28.91
N THR A 143 2.29 15.66 29.19
CA THR A 143 1.49 14.55 29.71
C THR A 143 2.34 13.58 30.51
N VAL A 144 1.68 12.71 31.32
CA VAL A 144 2.31 11.59 32.03
C VAL A 144 1.62 10.32 31.59
N ASP A 145 2.39 9.35 31.11
CA ASP A 145 1.85 8.08 30.65
C ASP A 145 1.57 7.07 31.78
N SER A 146 0.96 5.95 31.44
CA SER A 146 0.61 4.90 32.39
C SER A 146 1.81 4.14 32.98
N LYS A 147 3.04 4.38 32.49
CA LYS A 147 4.31 3.88 33.05
C LYS A 147 5.01 4.92 33.92
N ASP A 148 4.31 5.98 34.34
CA ASP A 148 4.85 7.10 35.15
C ASP A 148 6.04 7.80 34.50
N ARG A 149 5.98 8.04 33.15
CA ARG A 149 6.98 8.79 32.41
C ARG A 149 6.40 10.13 32.01
N LEU A 150 7.17 11.22 32.25
CA LEU A 150 6.77 12.57 31.80
C LEU A 150 7.17 12.76 30.35
N TRP A 151 6.22 13.26 29.54
CA TRP A 151 6.42 13.59 28.14
C TRP A 151 6.19 15.06 27.88
N PHE A 152 6.99 15.65 26.99
CA PHE A 152 6.72 16.99 26.44
C PHE A 152 6.75 16.98 24.92
N GLY A 153 6.01 17.95 24.32
CA GLY A 153 6.12 18.34 22.92
C GLY A 153 6.54 19.80 22.81
N ALA A 154 7.61 20.06 22.06
CA ALA A 154 8.22 21.35 21.89
C ALA A 154 8.69 21.53 20.43
N LYS A 155 9.10 22.74 20.05
CA LYS A 155 9.57 23.05 18.69
C LYS A 155 10.70 22.15 18.20
N GLN A 156 11.56 21.67 19.10
CA GLN A 156 12.65 20.76 18.77
C GLN A 156 12.21 19.32 18.51
N GLY A 157 11.05 18.91 19.02
CA GLY A 157 10.53 17.56 18.98
C GLY A 157 9.84 17.15 20.28
N ILE A 158 9.90 15.89 20.63
CA ILE A 158 9.34 15.36 21.87
C ILE A 158 10.43 14.85 22.79
N GLY A 159 10.18 14.87 24.10
CA GLY A 159 11.08 14.28 25.08
C GLY A 159 10.32 13.45 26.11
N ARG A 160 10.96 12.37 26.54
CA ARG A 160 10.47 11.44 27.57
C ARG A 160 11.44 11.40 28.74
N LEU A 161 10.95 11.73 29.93
CA LEU A 161 11.70 11.57 31.19
C LEU A 161 11.32 10.24 31.84
N GLU A 162 12.27 9.37 32.01
CA GLU A 162 12.11 8.07 32.65
C GLU A 162 13.26 7.84 33.63
N LYS A 163 12.95 7.53 34.89
CA LYS A 163 13.94 7.26 35.96
C LYS A 163 15.02 8.35 36.14
N GLY A 164 14.68 9.60 35.80
CA GLY A 164 15.58 10.74 35.92
C GLY A 164 16.41 11.05 34.66
N GLU A 165 16.30 10.27 33.63
CA GLU A 165 17.01 10.43 32.35
C GLU A 165 16.03 10.85 31.25
N TRP A 166 16.47 11.77 30.39
CA TRP A 166 15.73 12.17 29.20
C TRP A 166 16.07 11.27 28.01
N LYS A 167 15.07 10.99 27.19
CA LYS A 167 15.21 10.51 25.83
C LYS A 167 14.49 11.47 24.89
N LEU A 168 15.18 11.90 23.85
CA LEU A 168 14.74 12.97 22.95
C LEU A 168 14.50 12.39 21.55
N PHE A 169 13.49 12.91 20.86
CA PHE A 169 13.08 12.41 19.54
C PHE A 169 12.79 13.61 18.64
N THR A 170 13.38 13.58 17.44
CA THR A 170 13.17 14.53 16.35
C THR A 170 12.50 13.84 15.16
N GLY A 171 12.43 14.50 14.02
CA GLY A 171 12.06 13.87 12.75
C GLY A 171 12.94 12.65 12.42
N ARG A 172 14.22 12.68 12.81
CA ARG A 172 15.13 11.55 12.60
C ARG A 172 14.70 10.27 13.30
N GLU A 173 14.05 10.38 14.46
CA GLU A 173 13.53 9.26 15.23
C GLU A 173 12.06 8.95 14.90
N GLY A 174 11.39 9.75 14.06
CA GLY A 174 10.03 9.51 13.59
C GLY A 174 8.97 10.53 14.02
N VAL A 175 9.35 11.70 14.57
CA VAL A 175 8.40 12.77 14.88
C VAL A 175 7.92 13.43 13.58
N PRO A 176 6.65 13.27 13.19
CA PRO A 176 6.18 13.70 11.87
C PRO A 176 6.04 15.23 11.73
N TYR A 177 5.72 15.91 12.84
CA TYR A 177 5.50 17.36 12.87
C TYR A 177 5.67 17.92 14.29
N ASN A 178 6.11 19.16 14.42
CA ASN A 178 6.57 19.73 15.70
C ASN A 178 5.82 20.99 16.20
N HIS A 179 4.70 21.38 15.59
CA HIS A 179 3.81 22.41 16.14
C HIS A 179 2.71 21.74 16.97
N PHE A 180 3.01 21.51 18.24
CA PHE A 180 2.14 20.79 19.16
C PHE A 180 0.98 21.66 19.66
N THR A 181 -0.16 21.04 19.89
CA THR A 181 -1.37 21.67 20.46
C THR A 181 -1.77 21.01 21.77
N CYS A 182 -1.57 19.68 21.88
CA CYS A 182 -1.93 18.92 23.08
C CYS A 182 -1.18 17.59 23.15
N ALA A 183 -1.26 16.93 24.32
CA ALA A 183 -0.87 15.53 24.47
C ALA A 183 -1.84 14.81 25.42
N SER A 184 -2.05 13.53 25.23
CA SER A 184 -2.92 12.68 26.05
C SER A 184 -2.29 11.30 26.26
N PRO A 185 -2.36 10.77 27.51
CA PRO A 185 -1.86 9.42 27.78
C PRO A 185 -2.82 8.39 27.21
N GLY A 186 -2.26 7.33 26.62
CA GLY A 186 -2.95 6.13 26.20
C GLY A 186 -2.73 4.96 27.14
N SER A 187 -3.23 3.78 26.75
CA SER A 187 -2.99 2.54 27.47
C SER A 187 -1.54 2.05 27.28
N LYS A 188 -1.06 1.19 28.20
CA LYS A 188 0.23 0.47 28.09
C LYS A 188 1.47 1.37 27.89
N GLY A 189 1.40 2.65 28.28
CA GLY A 189 2.50 3.62 28.11
C GLY A 189 2.55 4.30 26.74
N MET A 190 1.55 4.11 25.89
CA MET A 190 1.37 4.90 24.67
C MET A 190 1.06 6.36 24.99
N VAL A 191 1.44 7.26 24.10
CA VAL A 191 1.11 8.68 24.19
C VAL A 191 0.64 9.19 22.83
N TRP A 192 -0.44 9.95 22.84
CA TRP A 192 -0.93 10.69 21.69
C TRP A 192 -0.50 12.15 21.77
N PHE A 193 -0.05 12.68 20.65
CA PHE A 193 0.23 14.11 20.46
C PHE A 193 -0.67 14.67 19.37
N GLY A 194 -1.32 15.79 19.67
CA GLY A 194 -2.04 16.62 18.69
C GLY A 194 -1.13 17.73 18.20
N THR A 195 -1.26 18.06 16.93
CA THR A 195 -0.50 19.11 16.27
C THR A 195 -1.39 19.99 15.41
N GLU A 196 -0.85 21.08 14.86
CA GLU A 196 -1.54 21.90 13.87
C GLU A 196 -1.76 21.17 12.53
N ASN A 197 -1.06 20.02 12.33
CA ASN A 197 -1.18 19.23 11.12
C ASN A 197 -1.18 17.73 11.44
N GLY A 198 -2.31 17.24 11.94
CA GLY A 198 -2.51 15.85 12.32
C GLY A 198 -2.25 15.53 13.78
N ALA A 199 -2.48 14.27 14.12
CA ALA A 199 -2.13 13.67 15.40
C ALA A 199 -1.17 12.50 15.18
N PHE A 200 -0.39 12.14 16.19
CA PHE A 200 0.38 10.91 16.14
C PHE A 200 0.41 10.21 17.48
N ARG A 201 0.47 8.88 17.42
CA ARG A 201 0.66 8.01 18.55
C ARG A 201 2.10 7.54 18.62
N VAL A 202 2.68 7.58 19.82
CA VAL A 202 3.99 6.97 20.10
C VAL A 202 3.75 5.74 20.95
N ASP A 203 4.16 4.59 20.43
CA ASP A 203 4.18 3.31 21.14
C ASP A 203 5.63 2.86 21.29
N ASP A 204 6.16 2.99 22.48
CA ASP A 204 7.57 2.88 22.84
C ASP A 204 8.49 3.79 21.96
N ASN A 205 8.88 3.39 20.78
CA ASN A 205 9.69 4.18 19.83
C ASN A 205 9.11 4.11 18.41
N VAL A 206 7.90 3.57 18.22
CA VAL A 206 7.22 3.50 16.93
C VAL A 206 6.19 4.61 16.86
N PHE A 207 6.17 5.30 15.72
CA PHE A 207 5.30 6.43 15.47
C PHE A 207 4.21 6.04 14.48
N PHE A 208 2.96 6.42 14.77
CA PHE A 208 1.80 6.22 13.91
C PHE A 208 1.15 7.56 13.67
N TYR A 209 1.36 8.11 12.49
CA TYR A 209 0.80 9.40 12.12
C TYR A 209 -0.63 9.26 11.57
N ARG A 210 -1.50 10.19 11.95
CA ARG A 210 -2.91 10.22 11.56
C ARG A 210 -3.24 11.63 11.10
N ALA A 211 -3.38 11.80 9.80
CA ALA A 211 -3.72 13.06 9.16
C ALA A 211 -4.68 12.82 7.99
N ASN A 212 -5.17 13.88 7.39
CA ASN A 212 -6.13 13.90 6.27
C ASN A 212 -7.48 13.22 6.56
N ARG A 213 -8.35 13.25 5.55
CA ARG A 213 -9.75 12.81 5.65
C ARG A 213 -9.96 11.34 5.97
N ARG A 214 -8.97 10.48 5.74
CA ARG A 214 -9.06 9.08 6.20
C ARG A 214 -9.13 9.00 7.72
N TRP A 215 -8.39 9.85 8.42
CA TRP A 215 -8.23 9.78 9.87
C TRP A 215 -8.93 10.90 10.61
N LEU A 216 -8.92 12.12 10.07
CA LEU A 216 -9.39 13.33 10.75
C LEU A 216 -10.30 14.16 9.84
N PRO A 217 -11.35 14.79 10.37
CA PRO A 217 -12.18 15.72 9.60
C PRO A 217 -11.45 17.02 9.23
N ASP A 218 -10.41 17.37 9.99
CA ASP A 218 -9.52 18.52 9.80
C ASP A 218 -8.19 18.22 10.48
N ASN A 219 -7.06 18.61 9.87
CA ASN A 219 -5.73 18.29 10.39
C ASN A 219 -5.34 19.09 11.64
N HIS A 220 -5.97 20.25 11.92
CA HIS A 220 -5.65 20.99 13.13
C HIS A 220 -6.34 20.37 14.35
N VAL A 221 -5.57 19.70 15.18
CA VAL A 221 -6.03 19.04 16.39
C VAL A 221 -6.10 20.03 17.54
N ASN A 222 -7.26 20.16 18.17
CA ASN A 222 -7.46 21.05 19.33
C ASN A 222 -7.26 20.31 20.66
N ALA A 223 -7.72 19.06 20.75
CA ALA A 223 -7.62 18.24 21.96
C ALA A 223 -7.75 16.75 21.63
N ILE A 224 -7.18 15.91 22.48
CA ILE A 224 -7.27 14.45 22.43
C ILE A 224 -7.67 13.92 23.79
N ALA A 225 -8.58 12.94 23.82
CA ALA A 225 -8.91 12.17 25.03
C ALA A 225 -8.98 10.69 24.71
N ILE A 226 -8.45 9.84 25.60
CA ILE A 226 -8.45 8.40 25.44
C ILE A 226 -9.40 7.79 26.45
N ASP A 227 -10.36 6.98 26.00
CA ASP A 227 -11.28 6.29 26.88
C ASP A 227 -10.69 4.98 27.47
N SER A 228 -11.42 4.35 28.37
CA SER A 228 -10.98 3.13 29.04
C SER A 228 -10.79 1.93 28.10
N CYS A 229 -11.38 1.97 26.90
CA CYS A 229 -11.21 0.96 25.86
C CYS A 229 -9.99 1.25 24.97
N GLY A 230 -9.27 2.36 25.19
CA GLY A 230 -8.14 2.77 24.38
C GLY A 230 -8.53 3.54 23.11
N THR A 231 -9.80 3.87 22.92
CA THR A 231 -10.26 4.68 21.79
C THR A 231 -9.76 6.11 21.92
N ALA A 232 -9.15 6.63 20.84
CA ALA A 232 -8.75 8.03 20.76
C ALA A 232 -9.88 8.89 20.19
N TRP A 233 -10.32 9.87 20.99
CA TRP A 233 -11.27 10.90 20.60
C TRP A 233 -10.51 12.18 20.31
N ILE A 234 -10.50 12.62 19.05
CA ILE A 234 -9.67 13.72 18.54
C ILE A 234 -10.56 14.85 18.07
N ALA A 235 -10.55 15.94 18.81
CA ALA A 235 -11.26 17.17 18.49
C ALA A 235 -10.43 18.03 17.54
N THR A 236 -11.06 18.54 16.48
CA THR A 236 -10.41 19.32 15.43
C THR A 236 -11.14 20.64 15.17
N ARG A 237 -10.59 21.49 14.30
CA ARG A 237 -11.26 22.73 13.85
C ARG A 237 -12.56 22.51 13.10
N ASN A 238 -12.81 21.29 12.59
CA ASN A 238 -14.01 20.99 11.82
C ASN A 238 -14.60 19.60 12.16
N GLY A 239 -15.02 19.42 13.41
CA GLY A 239 -15.61 18.17 13.86
C GLY A 239 -14.68 17.33 14.74
N LEU A 240 -14.99 16.05 14.86
CA LEU A 240 -14.31 15.13 15.75
C LEU A 240 -14.07 13.78 15.06
N ALA A 241 -12.91 13.19 15.29
CA ALA A 241 -12.63 11.81 14.90
C ALA A 241 -12.62 10.89 16.12
N LYS A 242 -13.07 9.66 15.92
CA LYS A 242 -12.95 8.54 16.86
C LYS A 242 -12.06 7.49 16.18
N ILE A 243 -10.87 7.23 16.73
CA ILE A 243 -9.97 6.17 16.23
C ILE A 243 -10.01 5.01 17.22
N VAL A 244 -10.44 3.86 16.73
CA VAL A 244 -10.52 2.61 17.48
C VAL A 244 -9.43 1.68 16.98
N SER A 245 -8.62 1.14 17.89
CA SER A 245 -7.70 0.06 17.58
C SER A 245 -8.39 -1.26 17.94
N GLN A 246 -8.73 -2.05 16.92
CA GLN A 246 -9.37 -3.36 17.10
C GLN A 246 -8.38 -4.49 16.85
N GLU A 247 -8.48 -5.56 17.61
CA GLU A 247 -7.72 -6.78 17.35
C GLU A 247 -8.25 -7.44 16.08
N MET A 248 -7.33 -7.90 15.23
CA MET A 248 -7.63 -8.53 13.97
C MET A 248 -6.53 -9.53 13.61
N THR A 249 -6.87 -10.62 12.97
CA THR A 249 -5.93 -11.57 12.36
C THR A 249 -5.80 -11.29 10.88
N TYR A 250 -4.76 -11.86 10.24
CA TYR A 250 -4.60 -11.77 8.80
C TYR A 250 -5.78 -12.41 8.04
N THR A 251 -6.28 -13.54 8.55
CA THR A 251 -7.42 -14.25 7.94
C THR A 251 -8.72 -13.45 8.03
N GLU A 252 -9.00 -12.82 9.18
CA GLU A 252 -10.18 -11.96 9.34
C GLU A 252 -10.11 -10.76 8.39
N LYS A 253 -8.93 -10.16 8.24
CA LYS A 253 -8.71 -9.05 7.30
C LYS A 253 -8.85 -9.50 5.85
N ALA A 254 -8.38 -10.71 5.51
CA ALA A 254 -8.56 -11.29 4.18
C ALA A 254 -10.04 -11.56 3.87
N ALA A 255 -10.80 -12.08 4.83
CA ALA A 255 -12.24 -12.28 4.67
C ALA A 255 -12.99 -10.97 4.44
N TYR A 256 -12.61 -9.91 5.19
CA TYR A 256 -13.16 -8.56 4.97
C TYR A 256 -12.90 -8.06 3.55
N PHE A 257 -11.68 -8.17 3.04
CA PHE A 257 -11.34 -7.70 1.70
C PHE A 257 -11.89 -8.59 0.59
N THR A 258 -11.97 -9.91 0.77
CA THR A 258 -12.66 -10.80 -0.18
C THR A 258 -14.11 -10.35 -0.34
N LYS A 259 -14.82 -10.10 0.75
CA LYS A 259 -16.18 -9.59 0.73
C LYS A 259 -16.29 -8.22 0.02
N GLN A 260 -15.37 -7.31 0.30
CA GLN A 260 -15.34 -5.99 -0.34
C GLN A 260 -15.19 -6.10 -1.86
N VAL A 261 -14.27 -6.94 -2.34
CA VAL A 261 -14.05 -7.16 -3.77
C VAL A 261 -15.31 -7.75 -4.43
N GLU A 262 -15.90 -8.79 -3.81
CA GLU A 262 -17.09 -9.44 -4.37
C GLU A 262 -18.32 -8.54 -4.44
N GLU A 263 -18.54 -7.73 -3.40
CA GLU A 263 -19.73 -6.87 -3.31
C GLU A 263 -19.62 -5.58 -4.15
N ARG A 264 -18.39 -5.05 -4.37
CA ARG A 264 -18.22 -3.70 -4.91
C ARG A 264 -17.29 -3.58 -6.13
N HIS A 265 -16.49 -4.61 -6.42
CA HIS A 265 -15.51 -4.54 -7.52
C HIS A 265 -15.72 -5.62 -8.60
N ASN A 266 -16.66 -6.54 -8.39
CA ASN A 266 -16.90 -7.62 -9.33
C ASN A 266 -17.91 -7.24 -10.39
N ARG A 267 -17.52 -7.30 -11.67
CA ARG A 267 -18.38 -7.16 -12.84
C ARG A 267 -18.28 -8.39 -13.71
N MET A 268 -19.27 -9.26 -13.67
CA MET A 268 -19.34 -10.47 -14.50
C MET A 268 -18.10 -11.39 -14.37
N GLY A 269 -17.41 -11.38 -13.21
CA GLY A 269 -16.19 -12.12 -12.98
C GLY A 269 -14.90 -11.30 -13.12
N PHE A 270 -14.96 -10.12 -13.73
CA PHE A 270 -13.85 -9.18 -13.79
C PHE A 270 -13.74 -8.33 -12.52
N ILE A 271 -12.53 -8.09 -12.09
CA ILE A 271 -12.25 -7.13 -11.00
C ILE A 271 -11.99 -5.77 -11.64
N CYS A 272 -12.75 -4.78 -11.23
CA CYS A 272 -12.81 -3.47 -11.87
C CYS A 272 -12.62 -2.34 -10.85
N GLN A 273 -12.37 -1.15 -11.39
CA GLN A 273 -12.41 0.08 -10.61
C GLN A 273 -13.83 0.34 -10.08
N ASN A 274 -13.91 1.08 -9.00
CA ASN A 274 -15.14 1.44 -8.33
C ASN A 274 -15.15 2.94 -8.05
N ASP A 275 -16.03 3.68 -8.74
CA ASP A 275 -16.21 5.10 -8.53
C ASP A 275 -17.33 5.36 -7.51
N LEU A 276 -17.23 6.46 -6.79
CA LEU A 276 -18.23 6.91 -5.84
C LEU A 276 -18.94 8.14 -6.41
N LYS A 277 -20.27 8.11 -6.48
CA LYS A 277 -21.07 9.27 -6.94
C LYS A 277 -21.06 10.43 -5.95
N GLU A 278 -20.90 10.15 -4.67
CA GLU A 278 -20.77 11.11 -3.60
C GLU A 278 -19.42 10.91 -2.91
N GLN A 279 -18.68 11.98 -2.74
CA GLN A 279 -17.36 11.98 -2.13
C GLN A 279 -17.35 11.30 -0.75
N PHE A 280 -16.47 10.34 -0.55
CA PHE A 280 -16.30 9.55 0.68
C PHE A 280 -17.52 8.69 1.08
N ASN A 281 -18.44 8.43 0.18
CA ASN A 281 -19.63 7.63 0.46
C ASN A 281 -19.64 6.31 -0.34
N ILE A 282 -19.11 5.25 0.25
CA ILE A 282 -19.04 3.91 -0.37
C ILE A 282 -20.40 3.31 -0.73
N ASN A 283 -21.52 3.82 -0.16
CA ASN A 283 -22.86 3.36 -0.53
C ASN A 283 -23.33 3.91 -1.88
N THR A 284 -22.57 4.81 -2.49
CA THR A 284 -22.85 5.38 -3.80
C THR A 284 -21.95 4.83 -4.88
N ASN A 285 -21.37 3.67 -4.64
CA ASN A 285 -20.45 3.01 -5.55
C ASN A 285 -21.08 2.71 -6.91
N GLN A 286 -20.27 2.84 -7.95
CA GLN A 286 -20.59 2.49 -9.32
C GLN A 286 -19.36 1.85 -9.97
N LEU A 287 -19.53 0.66 -10.50
CA LEU A 287 -18.45 0.00 -11.24
C LEU A 287 -18.03 0.84 -12.43
N ALA A 288 -16.72 1.01 -12.57
CA ALA A 288 -16.06 1.69 -13.68
C ALA A 288 -15.19 0.70 -14.47
N ILE A 289 -14.70 1.12 -15.60
CA ILE A 289 -13.71 0.37 -16.38
C ILE A 289 -12.32 0.92 -16.12
N SER A 290 -11.35 0.02 -16.00
CA SER A 290 -9.94 0.40 -15.97
C SER A 290 -9.31 0.32 -17.36
N ASP A 291 -8.02 0.59 -17.44
CA ASP A 291 -7.28 0.27 -18.65
C ASP A 291 -6.97 -1.23 -18.77
N ASN A 292 -6.92 -1.96 -17.64
CA ASN A 292 -6.44 -3.34 -17.55
C ASN A 292 -7.29 -4.19 -16.59
N ASP A 293 -8.60 -4.34 -16.86
CA ASP A 293 -9.47 -5.18 -16.02
C ASP A 293 -8.99 -6.63 -15.97
N GLY A 294 -8.33 -7.13 -17.03
CA GLY A 294 -7.74 -8.46 -17.06
C GLY A 294 -6.55 -8.61 -16.11
N GLU A 295 -5.62 -7.66 -16.04
CA GLU A 295 -4.51 -7.68 -15.08
C GLU A 295 -5.00 -7.77 -13.63
N TYR A 296 -5.96 -6.90 -13.23
CA TYR A 296 -6.50 -6.90 -11.86
C TYR A 296 -7.28 -8.18 -11.56
N THR A 297 -8.01 -8.70 -12.55
CA THR A 297 -8.69 -9.99 -12.43
C THR A 297 -7.69 -11.15 -12.25
N ALA A 298 -6.58 -11.13 -12.97
CA ALA A 298 -5.50 -12.11 -12.84
C ALA A 298 -4.86 -12.06 -11.45
N MET A 299 -4.59 -10.86 -10.93
CA MET A 299 -4.06 -10.67 -9.58
C MET A 299 -5.01 -11.22 -8.50
N TYR A 300 -6.31 -10.95 -8.63
CA TYR A 300 -7.32 -11.51 -7.71
C TYR A 300 -7.43 -13.03 -7.85
N GLY A 301 -7.46 -13.56 -9.07
CA GLY A 301 -7.46 -15.00 -9.34
C GLY A 301 -6.24 -15.71 -8.71
N ALA A 302 -5.05 -15.12 -8.84
CA ALA A 302 -3.83 -15.63 -8.21
C ALA A 302 -3.94 -15.63 -6.67
N ALA A 303 -4.49 -14.57 -6.07
CA ALA A 303 -4.75 -14.53 -4.63
C ALA A 303 -5.66 -15.69 -4.19
N GLN A 304 -6.76 -15.94 -4.90
CA GLN A 304 -7.68 -17.02 -4.59
C GLN A 304 -7.06 -18.41 -4.86
N ALA A 305 -6.21 -18.54 -5.86
CA ALA A 305 -5.46 -19.77 -6.13
C ALA A 305 -4.48 -20.11 -4.98
N PHE A 306 -3.72 -19.14 -4.49
CA PHE A 306 -2.88 -19.32 -3.31
C PHE A 306 -3.71 -19.62 -2.05
N ARG A 307 -4.85 -18.92 -1.86
CA ARG A 307 -5.81 -19.24 -0.77
C ARG A 307 -6.23 -20.69 -0.85
N TYR A 308 -6.67 -21.15 -2.02
CA TYR A 308 -7.07 -22.54 -2.23
C TYR A 308 -5.94 -23.53 -1.96
N ALA A 309 -4.73 -23.22 -2.41
CA ALA A 309 -3.57 -24.08 -2.20
C ALA A 309 -3.28 -24.35 -0.71
N ILE A 310 -3.45 -23.34 0.16
CA ILE A 310 -3.16 -23.45 1.60
C ILE A 310 -4.36 -23.90 2.44
N THR A 311 -5.59 -23.55 2.05
CA THR A 311 -6.80 -23.81 2.86
C THR A 311 -7.66 -24.94 2.36
N LYS A 312 -7.59 -25.26 1.06
CA LYS A 312 -8.52 -26.12 0.35
C LYS A 312 -9.99 -25.67 0.43
N ASP A 313 -10.21 -24.38 0.65
CA ASP A 313 -11.53 -23.77 0.71
C ASP A 313 -12.23 -23.83 -0.67
N PRO A 314 -13.39 -24.48 -0.79
CA PRO A 314 -14.12 -24.57 -2.06
C PRO A 314 -14.49 -23.20 -2.64
N GLU A 315 -14.81 -22.20 -1.81
CA GLU A 315 -15.09 -20.84 -2.25
C GLU A 315 -13.87 -20.24 -2.97
N ALA A 316 -12.67 -20.40 -2.39
CA ALA A 316 -11.43 -19.90 -3.01
C ALA A 316 -11.20 -20.53 -4.39
N ARG A 317 -11.48 -21.83 -4.55
CA ARG A 317 -11.41 -22.52 -5.83
C ARG A 317 -12.41 -21.98 -6.84
N GLU A 318 -13.66 -21.75 -6.41
CA GLU A 318 -14.71 -21.18 -7.26
C GLU A 318 -14.33 -19.77 -7.76
N LEU A 319 -13.85 -18.91 -6.86
CA LEU A 319 -13.41 -17.55 -7.18
C LEU A 319 -12.22 -17.56 -8.15
N ALA A 320 -11.25 -18.45 -7.93
CA ALA A 320 -10.13 -18.63 -8.85
C ALA A 320 -10.63 -19.11 -10.23
N ASN A 321 -11.46 -20.15 -10.30
CA ASN A 321 -12.04 -20.61 -11.56
C ASN A 321 -12.79 -19.50 -12.30
N ARG A 322 -13.60 -18.73 -11.60
CA ARG A 322 -14.35 -17.62 -12.19
C ARG A 322 -13.41 -16.57 -12.81
N SER A 323 -12.34 -16.20 -12.11
CA SER A 323 -11.32 -15.27 -12.63
C SER A 323 -10.64 -15.84 -13.87
N PHE A 324 -10.31 -17.14 -13.88
CA PHE A 324 -9.71 -17.79 -15.04
C PHE A 324 -10.65 -17.73 -16.26
N TYR A 325 -11.93 -18.09 -16.10
CA TYR A 325 -12.87 -18.06 -17.21
C TYR A 325 -13.20 -16.64 -17.68
N ALA A 326 -13.15 -15.64 -16.80
CA ALA A 326 -13.26 -14.24 -17.18
C ALA A 326 -12.05 -13.83 -18.08
N LEU A 327 -10.83 -14.19 -17.72
CA LEU A 327 -9.66 -13.94 -18.55
C LEU A 327 -9.71 -14.68 -19.89
N LYS A 328 -10.14 -15.94 -19.88
CA LYS A 328 -10.34 -16.68 -21.10
C LYS A 328 -11.37 -16.01 -22.01
N TRP A 329 -12.42 -15.46 -21.44
CA TRP A 329 -13.44 -14.73 -22.21
C TRP A 329 -12.87 -13.46 -22.85
N LEU A 330 -11.89 -12.78 -22.29
CA LEU A 330 -11.18 -11.67 -22.94
C LEU A 330 -10.52 -12.11 -24.26
N VAL A 331 -10.07 -13.35 -24.34
CA VAL A 331 -9.47 -13.91 -25.57
C VAL A 331 -10.56 -14.39 -26.53
N ASP A 332 -11.56 -15.09 -26.03
CA ASP A 332 -12.60 -15.70 -26.87
C ASP A 332 -13.51 -14.68 -27.56
N ILE A 333 -13.68 -13.47 -26.98
CA ILE A 333 -14.61 -12.46 -27.48
C ILE A 333 -14.06 -11.69 -28.71
N THR A 334 -12.75 -11.70 -28.89
CA THR A 334 -12.14 -10.92 -29.96
C THR A 334 -12.25 -11.64 -31.31
N HIS A 335 -12.20 -10.88 -32.39
CA HIS A 335 -12.23 -11.45 -33.75
C HIS A 335 -10.83 -11.88 -34.24
N GLU A 336 -9.79 -11.56 -33.48
CA GLU A 336 -8.40 -11.92 -33.80
C GLU A 336 -7.96 -13.08 -32.93
N PRO A 337 -7.67 -14.27 -33.50
CA PRO A 337 -7.33 -15.47 -32.73
C PRO A 337 -6.12 -15.26 -31.80
N GLY A 338 -6.32 -15.50 -30.51
CA GLY A 338 -5.30 -15.36 -29.46
C GLY A 338 -4.99 -13.93 -29.06
N PHE A 339 -5.75 -12.95 -29.53
CA PHE A 339 -5.65 -11.57 -29.09
C PHE A 339 -6.57 -11.32 -27.87
N PRO A 340 -6.09 -10.98 -26.70
CA PRO A 340 -6.95 -10.67 -25.55
C PRO A 340 -7.49 -9.25 -25.62
N ALA A 341 -8.77 -9.04 -25.33
CA ALA A 341 -9.33 -7.73 -25.03
C ALA A 341 -8.83 -7.21 -23.68
N ARG A 342 -8.90 -5.91 -23.44
CA ARG A 342 -8.59 -5.28 -22.14
C ARG A 342 -9.77 -5.30 -21.18
N VAL A 343 -10.99 -5.15 -21.71
CA VAL A 343 -12.23 -4.98 -20.95
C VAL A 343 -13.39 -5.56 -21.75
N ILE A 344 -14.37 -6.15 -21.06
CA ILE A 344 -15.68 -6.50 -21.63
C ILE A 344 -16.77 -5.80 -20.83
N ILE A 345 -17.70 -5.15 -21.51
CA ILE A 345 -18.87 -4.49 -20.93
C ILE A 345 -20.14 -4.87 -21.70
N PRO A 346 -21.31 -4.86 -21.04
CA PRO A 346 -22.60 -5.00 -21.74
C PRO A 346 -22.82 -3.86 -22.72
N VAL A 347 -23.60 -4.11 -23.78
CA VAL A 347 -23.90 -3.08 -24.80
C VAL A 347 -24.66 -1.86 -24.24
N ASP A 348 -25.38 -2.05 -23.14
CA ASP A 348 -26.13 -1.01 -22.41
C ASP A 348 -25.33 -0.42 -21.24
N TRP A 349 -23.99 -0.52 -21.30
CA TRP A 349 -23.13 0.11 -20.28
C TRP A 349 -23.47 1.60 -20.13
N HIS A 350 -23.49 2.06 -18.89
CA HIS A 350 -23.96 3.40 -18.50
C HIS A 350 -23.14 4.58 -19.04
N GLU A 351 -21.94 4.33 -19.59
CA GLU A 351 -21.05 5.34 -20.15
C GLU A 351 -20.92 5.21 -21.68
N PRO A 352 -20.84 6.32 -22.42
CA PRO A 352 -20.66 6.31 -23.86
C PRO A 352 -19.19 6.07 -24.26
N VAL A 353 -18.69 4.86 -24.06
CA VAL A 353 -17.26 4.50 -24.13
C VAL A 353 -16.53 4.82 -25.43
N ASN A 354 -17.21 4.83 -26.61
CA ASN A 354 -16.55 5.15 -27.87
C ASN A 354 -16.49 6.66 -28.17
N GLU A 355 -17.33 7.48 -27.55
CA GLU A 355 -17.36 8.93 -27.81
C GLU A 355 -16.07 9.62 -27.35
N GLN A 356 -15.49 9.17 -26.23
CA GLN A 356 -14.23 9.69 -25.72
C GLN A 356 -13.02 9.37 -26.62
N TYR A 357 -13.11 8.30 -27.45
CA TYR A 357 -12.04 7.89 -28.37
C TYR A 357 -12.35 8.26 -29.82
N SER A 358 -12.93 9.44 -30.02
CA SER A 358 -13.24 9.96 -31.37
C SER A 358 -12.00 10.03 -32.24
N ARG A 359 -12.20 10.15 -33.57
CA ARG A 359 -11.11 10.33 -34.55
C ARG A 359 -10.28 11.59 -34.23
N GLU A 360 -10.94 12.64 -33.78
CA GLU A 360 -10.30 13.91 -33.38
C GLU A 360 -9.42 13.70 -32.11
N TYR A 361 -9.90 12.91 -31.15
CA TYR A 361 -9.13 12.52 -29.99
C TYR A 361 -7.87 11.72 -30.37
N ASN A 362 -8.01 10.69 -31.21
CA ASN A 362 -6.90 9.89 -31.69
C ASN A 362 -5.87 10.72 -32.46
N SER A 363 -6.32 11.58 -33.38
CA SER A 363 -5.43 12.49 -34.13
C SER A 363 -4.66 13.47 -33.24
N ARG A 364 -5.30 13.93 -32.17
CA ARG A 364 -4.63 14.82 -31.20
C ARG A 364 -3.55 14.08 -30.43
N ASN A 365 -3.84 12.85 -29.96
CA ASN A 365 -2.87 12.05 -29.24
C ASN A 365 -1.68 11.62 -30.11
N GLN A 366 -1.88 11.29 -31.36
CA GLN A 366 -0.81 10.98 -32.31
C GLN A 366 0.21 12.11 -32.50
N LYS A 367 -0.19 13.37 -32.27
CA LYS A 367 0.76 14.50 -32.32
C LYS A 367 1.75 14.46 -31.13
N ASN A 368 1.35 13.93 -30.02
CA ASN A 368 2.16 13.83 -28.80
C ASN A 368 2.87 12.48 -28.69
N ASP A 369 2.25 11.42 -29.19
CA ASP A 369 2.77 10.05 -29.23
C ASP A 369 2.61 9.48 -30.64
N PRO A 370 3.68 9.45 -31.47
CA PRO A 370 3.62 8.95 -32.83
C PRO A 370 3.17 7.48 -32.94
N PHE A 371 3.29 6.72 -31.86
CA PHE A 371 2.85 5.33 -31.78
C PHE A 371 1.42 5.17 -31.26
N TRP A 372 0.75 6.27 -30.88
CA TRP A 372 -0.66 6.21 -30.48
C TRP A 372 -1.48 5.50 -31.54
N LYS A 373 -2.18 4.43 -31.13
CA LYS A 373 -3.00 3.64 -32.04
C LYS A 373 -4.26 4.39 -32.45
N ASP A 374 -4.35 4.74 -33.70
CA ASP A 374 -5.56 5.30 -34.31
C ASP A 374 -6.51 4.16 -34.71
N ILE A 375 -7.33 3.74 -33.75
CA ILE A 375 -8.33 2.69 -33.94
C ILE A 375 -9.71 3.19 -33.52
N PHE A 376 -10.71 2.93 -34.33
CA PHE A 376 -12.09 3.29 -34.07
C PHE A 376 -13.05 2.29 -34.76
N PRO A 377 -14.03 1.75 -34.00
CA PRO A 377 -14.31 1.97 -32.57
C PRO A 377 -13.25 1.34 -31.68
N ARG A 378 -12.92 1.97 -30.55
CA ARG A 378 -12.01 1.38 -29.55
C ARG A 378 -12.70 0.31 -28.70
N PHE A 379 -14.04 0.33 -28.70
CA PHE A 379 -14.91 -0.69 -28.11
C PHE A 379 -15.81 -1.27 -29.21
N PRO A 380 -15.28 -2.19 -30.06
CA PRO A 380 -16.11 -2.90 -31.03
C PRO A 380 -17.16 -3.78 -30.36
N LEU A 381 -18.21 -4.14 -31.11
CA LEU A 381 -19.23 -5.09 -30.69
C LEU A 381 -18.70 -6.53 -30.77
N SER A 382 -19.13 -7.37 -29.84
CA SER A 382 -19.00 -8.82 -29.94
C SER A 382 -19.81 -9.37 -31.12
N GLU A 383 -19.51 -10.59 -31.58
CA GLU A 383 -20.20 -11.22 -32.70
C GLU A 383 -21.72 -11.38 -32.44
N ASP A 384 -22.10 -11.69 -31.21
CA ASP A 384 -23.49 -11.85 -30.77
C ASP A 384 -24.21 -10.50 -30.53
N GLY A 385 -23.48 -9.37 -30.57
CA GLY A 385 -24.01 -8.00 -30.39
C GLY A 385 -24.41 -7.66 -28.94
N ASN A 386 -24.13 -8.53 -27.96
CA ASN A 386 -24.54 -8.33 -26.57
C ASN A 386 -23.52 -7.56 -25.73
N TYR A 387 -22.25 -7.53 -26.18
CA TYR A 387 -21.13 -6.93 -25.46
C TYR A 387 -20.31 -6.01 -26.34
N ARG A 388 -19.53 -5.16 -25.69
CA ARG A 388 -18.41 -4.41 -26.28
C ARG A 388 -17.13 -4.81 -25.59
N TRP A 389 -16.04 -4.85 -26.32
CA TRP A 389 -14.72 -5.15 -25.77
C TRP A 389 -13.71 -4.08 -26.14
N LYS A 390 -12.81 -3.73 -25.20
CA LYS A 390 -11.76 -2.72 -25.40
C LYS A 390 -10.56 -3.33 -26.09
N CYS A 391 -10.16 -2.73 -27.21
CA CYS A 391 -8.98 -3.11 -27.97
C CYS A 391 -7.72 -2.34 -27.54
N ASP A 392 -6.63 -2.41 -28.32
CA ASP A 392 -5.33 -1.81 -28.06
C ASP A 392 -4.70 -2.33 -26.76
N THR A 393 -4.66 -3.63 -26.64
CA THR A 393 -4.18 -4.35 -25.46
C THR A 393 -2.68 -4.14 -25.21
N SER A 394 -2.31 -4.03 -23.95
CA SER A 394 -0.95 -3.72 -23.49
C SER A 394 -0.21 -4.92 -22.93
N SER A 395 1.08 -4.73 -22.68
CA SER A 395 1.93 -5.66 -21.95
C SER A 395 1.43 -5.95 -20.53
N ASP A 396 0.75 -4.99 -19.88
CA ASP A 396 0.18 -5.14 -18.54
C ASP A 396 -0.82 -6.30 -18.49
N GLU A 397 -1.75 -6.33 -19.45
CA GLU A 397 -2.70 -7.44 -19.57
C GLU A 397 -1.97 -8.78 -19.69
N LEU A 398 -0.99 -8.89 -20.58
CA LEU A 398 -0.27 -10.13 -20.78
C LEU A 398 0.52 -10.56 -19.54
N ALA A 399 1.17 -9.62 -18.85
CA ALA A 399 1.91 -9.92 -17.62
C ALA A 399 0.97 -10.53 -16.56
N GLY A 400 -0.22 -9.94 -16.37
CA GLY A 400 -1.25 -10.50 -15.49
C GLY A 400 -1.72 -11.88 -15.93
N HIS A 401 -2.09 -12.04 -17.20
CA HIS A 401 -2.56 -13.32 -17.76
C HIS A 401 -1.56 -14.45 -17.55
N TYR A 402 -0.30 -14.26 -17.95
CA TYR A 402 0.71 -15.31 -17.82
C TYR A 402 1.12 -15.60 -16.39
N PHE A 403 1.17 -14.57 -15.52
CA PHE A 403 1.38 -14.76 -14.10
C PHE A 403 0.33 -15.69 -13.51
N TYR A 404 -0.95 -15.45 -13.83
CA TYR A 404 -2.04 -16.23 -13.27
C TYR A 404 -2.21 -17.60 -13.94
N TYR A 405 -2.04 -17.71 -15.25
CA TYR A 405 -2.26 -18.99 -15.96
C TYR A 405 -1.35 -20.11 -15.46
N GLY A 406 -0.06 -19.82 -15.19
CA GLY A 406 0.85 -20.79 -14.58
C GLY A 406 0.38 -21.21 -13.19
N ILE A 407 0.01 -20.26 -12.35
CA ILE A 407 -0.49 -20.49 -10.99
C ILE A 407 -1.83 -21.28 -11.03
N TYR A 408 -2.74 -20.90 -11.91
CA TYR A 408 -4.02 -21.60 -12.06
C TYR A 408 -3.83 -23.06 -12.50
N HIS A 409 -2.98 -23.30 -13.50
CA HIS A 409 -2.65 -24.63 -13.97
C HIS A 409 -2.13 -25.54 -12.85
N ASP A 410 -1.21 -25.00 -12.03
CA ASP A 410 -0.52 -25.81 -11.01
C ASP A 410 -1.33 -25.99 -9.73
N LEU A 411 -2.17 -25.02 -9.35
CA LEU A 411 -2.82 -25.00 -8.02
C LEU A 411 -4.32 -25.25 -8.05
N VAL A 412 -5.01 -24.98 -9.17
CA VAL A 412 -6.48 -24.93 -9.23
C VAL A 412 -7.07 -25.91 -10.25
N ALA A 413 -6.47 -26.04 -11.44
CA ALA A 413 -6.97 -26.87 -12.52
C ALA A 413 -6.91 -28.37 -12.15
N GLU A 414 -8.02 -28.95 -11.71
CA GLU A 414 -8.10 -30.35 -11.28
C GLU A 414 -8.72 -31.26 -12.34
N THR A 415 -9.72 -30.76 -13.06
CA THR A 415 -10.40 -31.55 -14.09
C THR A 415 -9.65 -31.53 -15.42
N LYS A 416 -9.96 -32.50 -16.28
CA LYS A 416 -9.37 -32.55 -17.63
C LYS A 416 -9.79 -31.30 -18.44
N GLU A 417 -11.02 -30.90 -18.30
CA GLU A 417 -11.61 -29.75 -18.99
C GLU A 417 -10.91 -28.45 -18.58
N GLU A 418 -10.67 -28.23 -17.30
CA GLU A 418 -9.94 -27.09 -16.79
C GLU A 418 -8.50 -27.05 -17.31
N ARG A 419 -7.82 -28.20 -17.27
CA ARG A 419 -6.44 -28.32 -17.78
C ARG A 419 -6.34 -28.06 -19.28
N GLU A 420 -7.27 -28.59 -20.07
CA GLU A 420 -7.30 -28.32 -21.51
C GLU A 420 -7.67 -26.85 -21.80
N ALA A 421 -8.57 -26.23 -21.02
CA ALA A 421 -8.94 -24.84 -21.20
C ALA A 421 -7.74 -23.89 -20.98
N VAL A 422 -6.94 -24.12 -19.91
CA VAL A 422 -5.76 -23.27 -19.67
C VAL A 422 -4.67 -23.51 -20.69
N LYS A 423 -4.44 -24.77 -21.12
CA LYS A 423 -3.52 -25.08 -22.22
C LYS A 423 -3.89 -24.36 -23.50
N GLN A 424 -5.17 -24.42 -23.86
CA GLN A 424 -5.65 -23.81 -25.10
C GLN A 424 -5.46 -22.30 -25.10
N VAL A 425 -5.91 -21.61 -24.05
CA VAL A 425 -5.80 -20.12 -24.02
C VAL A 425 -4.35 -19.65 -24.00
N VAL A 426 -3.46 -20.35 -23.27
CA VAL A 426 -2.04 -20.03 -23.27
C VAL A 426 -1.41 -20.27 -24.64
N ALA A 427 -1.75 -21.37 -25.30
CA ALA A 427 -1.28 -21.67 -26.65
C ALA A 427 -1.79 -20.59 -27.64
N ASP A 428 -3.06 -20.24 -27.59
CA ASP A 428 -3.66 -19.27 -28.52
C ASP A 428 -2.97 -17.91 -28.43
N ILE A 429 -2.72 -17.38 -27.22
CA ILE A 429 -2.03 -16.10 -27.04
C ILE A 429 -0.56 -16.20 -27.47
N THR A 430 0.14 -17.26 -27.09
CA THR A 430 1.57 -17.42 -27.41
C THR A 430 1.78 -17.60 -28.90
N ASP A 431 0.92 -18.41 -29.56
CA ASP A 431 0.97 -18.61 -31.01
C ASP A 431 0.60 -17.32 -31.78
N HIS A 432 -0.29 -16.49 -31.23
CA HIS A 432 -0.56 -15.16 -31.79
C HIS A 432 0.72 -14.30 -31.78
N LEU A 433 1.41 -14.20 -30.65
CA LEU A 433 2.68 -13.45 -30.54
C LEU A 433 3.75 -13.96 -31.50
N ILE A 434 3.93 -15.28 -31.58
CA ILE A 434 4.92 -15.90 -32.48
C ILE A 434 4.55 -15.61 -33.96
N ARG A 435 3.29 -15.82 -34.33
CA ARG A 435 2.78 -15.61 -35.70
C ARG A 435 2.98 -14.19 -36.19
N HIS A 436 2.87 -13.21 -35.28
CA HIS A 436 2.99 -11.79 -35.56
C HIS A 436 4.38 -11.20 -35.25
N GLY A 437 5.41 -12.05 -35.13
CA GLY A 437 6.78 -11.59 -34.89
C GLY A 437 6.94 -10.90 -33.55
N PHE A 438 6.33 -11.45 -32.51
CA PHE A 438 6.35 -10.99 -31.11
C PHE A 438 5.66 -9.63 -30.89
N LYS A 439 4.56 -9.40 -31.60
CA LYS A 439 3.69 -8.22 -31.45
C LYS A 439 2.26 -8.65 -31.19
N LEU A 440 1.56 -7.92 -30.32
CA LEU A 440 0.12 -7.99 -30.25
C LEU A 440 -0.48 -7.26 -31.46
N VAL A 441 -1.10 -7.99 -32.35
CA VAL A 441 -1.78 -7.46 -33.52
C VAL A 441 -3.29 -7.49 -33.30
N ASP A 442 -3.91 -6.33 -33.39
CA ASP A 442 -5.31 -6.10 -33.12
C ASP A 442 -6.21 -6.43 -34.33
N TYR A 443 -7.54 -6.35 -34.15
CA TYR A 443 -8.52 -6.65 -35.20
C TYR A 443 -8.40 -5.80 -36.46
N ASP A 444 -7.68 -4.67 -36.41
CA ASP A 444 -7.34 -3.83 -37.58
C ASP A 444 -6.09 -4.30 -38.34
N GLY A 445 -5.50 -5.42 -37.96
CA GLY A 445 -4.29 -5.98 -38.55
C GLY A 445 -3.02 -5.20 -38.23
N LYS A 446 -3.03 -4.30 -37.23
CA LYS A 446 -1.89 -3.50 -36.82
C LYS A 446 -1.47 -3.77 -35.38
N PRO A 447 -0.18 -3.60 -35.03
CA PRO A 447 0.29 -3.72 -33.66
C PRO A 447 -0.43 -2.75 -32.71
N THR A 448 -0.55 -3.15 -31.46
CA THR A 448 -1.00 -2.28 -30.36
C THR A 448 0.12 -1.34 -29.93
N ARG A 449 -0.25 -0.29 -29.16
CA ARG A 449 0.73 0.72 -28.69
C ARG A 449 1.80 0.13 -27.78
N TRP A 450 1.42 -0.76 -26.84
CA TRP A 450 2.30 -1.27 -25.79
C TRP A 450 2.61 -2.78 -25.87
N GLY A 451 2.16 -3.45 -26.91
CA GLY A 451 2.31 -4.89 -27.08
C GLY A 451 3.43 -5.29 -28.05
N SER A 452 4.59 -4.64 -28.00
CA SER A 452 5.74 -4.94 -28.87
C SER A 452 6.87 -5.56 -28.04
N PHE A 453 7.19 -6.83 -28.39
CA PHE A 453 8.25 -7.62 -27.76
C PHE A 453 9.29 -8.06 -28.77
N ASP A 454 9.40 -7.38 -29.89
CA ASP A 454 10.21 -7.79 -31.04
C ASP A 454 11.60 -7.13 -31.06
N PRO A 455 12.61 -7.80 -31.68
CA PRO A 455 13.98 -7.29 -31.73
C PRO A 455 14.11 -5.94 -32.42
N ASP A 456 13.31 -5.68 -33.48
CA ASP A 456 13.40 -4.42 -34.24
C ASP A 456 12.99 -3.23 -33.35
N TYR A 457 11.94 -3.42 -32.51
CA TYR A 457 11.54 -2.42 -31.53
C TYR A 457 12.63 -2.18 -30.50
N PHE A 458 13.23 -3.24 -29.94
CA PHE A 458 14.26 -3.15 -28.90
C PHE A 458 15.54 -2.46 -29.40
N ASN A 459 15.88 -2.62 -30.65
CA ASN A 459 17.06 -2.01 -31.26
C ASN A 459 16.79 -0.61 -31.85
N SER A 460 15.57 -0.09 -31.70
CA SER A 460 15.20 1.24 -32.13
C SER A 460 15.43 2.29 -31.03
N ILE A 461 15.45 3.57 -31.43
CA ILE A 461 15.51 4.68 -30.48
C ILE A 461 14.22 4.83 -29.63
N TRP A 462 13.21 4.06 -29.95
CA TRP A 462 11.89 4.14 -29.31
C TRP A 462 11.64 3.05 -28.27
N GLY A 463 12.31 1.91 -28.39
CA GLY A 463 12.10 0.72 -27.55
C GLY A 463 13.31 0.34 -26.71
N TRP A 464 14.43 1.07 -26.82
CA TRP A 464 15.66 0.71 -26.13
C TRP A 464 15.54 0.69 -24.59
N ASP A 465 14.73 1.58 -24.04
CA ASP A 465 14.45 1.68 -22.60
C ASP A 465 13.46 0.62 -22.09
N GLN A 466 12.71 -0.01 -22.99
CA GLN A 466 11.75 -1.08 -22.67
C GLN A 466 12.31 -2.48 -22.91
N ARG A 467 13.44 -2.60 -23.61
CA ARG A 467 13.96 -3.90 -24.06
C ARG A 467 14.23 -4.87 -22.90
N GLY A 468 14.73 -4.39 -21.76
CA GLY A 468 14.98 -5.24 -20.58
C GLY A 468 13.70 -5.87 -20.04
N LEU A 469 12.69 -5.04 -19.79
CA LEU A 469 11.39 -5.47 -19.28
C LEU A 469 10.67 -6.36 -20.31
N ASN A 470 10.58 -5.92 -21.56
CA ASN A 470 9.79 -6.62 -22.57
C ASN A 470 10.45 -7.94 -23.03
N ALA A 471 11.79 -8.01 -23.08
CA ALA A 471 12.50 -9.27 -23.35
C ALA A 471 12.27 -10.28 -22.21
N MET A 472 12.35 -9.82 -20.96
CA MET A 472 12.06 -10.64 -19.78
C MET A 472 10.61 -11.15 -19.78
N MET A 473 9.63 -10.30 -20.08
CA MET A 473 8.23 -10.70 -20.23
C MET A 473 8.08 -11.77 -21.31
N MET A 474 8.63 -11.56 -22.50
CA MET A 474 8.51 -12.53 -23.61
C MET A 474 9.11 -13.89 -23.25
N LEU A 475 10.29 -13.92 -22.63
CA LEU A 475 10.89 -15.18 -22.15
C LEU A 475 10.02 -15.84 -21.07
N SER A 476 9.44 -15.05 -20.17
CA SER A 476 8.50 -15.57 -19.16
C SER A 476 7.26 -16.18 -19.81
N PHE A 477 6.67 -15.51 -20.80
CA PHE A 477 5.48 -16.02 -21.52
C PHE A 477 5.78 -17.36 -22.20
N LEU A 478 6.95 -17.49 -22.85
CA LEU A 478 7.37 -18.72 -23.47
C LEU A 478 7.64 -19.85 -22.46
N ASN A 479 8.27 -19.53 -21.33
CA ASN A 479 8.51 -20.52 -20.26
C ASN A 479 7.17 -21.02 -19.64
N VAL A 480 6.24 -20.11 -19.38
CA VAL A 480 4.89 -20.47 -18.90
C VAL A 480 4.15 -21.29 -19.95
N ALA A 481 4.23 -20.92 -21.24
CA ALA A 481 3.59 -21.67 -22.31
C ALA A 481 4.17 -23.09 -22.46
N SER A 482 5.48 -23.26 -22.41
CA SER A 482 6.12 -24.57 -22.40
C SER A 482 5.69 -25.42 -21.20
N HIS A 483 5.64 -24.82 -19.99
CA HIS A 483 5.25 -25.51 -18.77
C HIS A 483 3.78 -25.96 -18.83
N VAL A 484 2.87 -25.05 -19.16
CA VAL A 484 1.41 -25.31 -19.14
C VAL A 484 1.00 -26.28 -20.26
N THR A 485 1.53 -26.10 -21.47
CA THR A 485 1.14 -26.92 -22.62
C THR A 485 1.93 -28.22 -22.75
N GLY A 486 3.18 -28.24 -22.28
CA GLY A 486 4.13 -29.30 -22.51
C GLY A 486 4.70 -29.37 -23.95
N ASP A 487 4.46 -28.31 -24.77
CA ASP A 487 4.93 -28.23 -26.15
C ASP A 487 6.32 -27.61 -26.22
N THR A 488 7.28 -28.34 -26.72
CA THR A 488 8.70 -27.93 -26.82
C THR A 488 8.93 -26.78 -27.82
N LYS A 489 7.99 -26.53 -28.74
CA LYS A 489 8.13 -25.42 -29.70
C LYS A 489 8.36 -24.07 -29.01
N TYR A 490 7.79 -23.86 -27.81
CA TYR A 490 7.97 -22.63 -27.05
C TYR A 490 9.37 -22.50 -26.47
N GLU A 491 9.98 -23.61 -26.06
CA GLU A 491 11.39 -23.66 -25.65
C GLU A 491 12.32 -23.35 -26.84
N GLU A 492 12.04 -23.95 -28.01
CA GLU A 492 12.82 -23.71 -29.22
C GLU A 492 12.79 -22.24 -29.64
N VAL A 493 11.61 -21.59 -29.54
CA VAL A 493 11.48 -20.16 -29.79
C VAL A 493 12.24 -19.33 -28.75
N ALA A 494 12.17 -19.71 -27.48
CA ALA A 494 12.88 -19.01 -26.41
C ALA A 494 14.41 -19.12 -26.60
N GLU A 495 14.93 -20.31 -26.96
CA GLU A 495 16.35 -20.49 -27.25
C GLU A 495 16.80 -19.62 -28.44
N LYS A 496 16.03 -19.58 -29.51
CA LYS A 496 16.33 -18.71 -30.63
C LYS A 496 16.41 -17.23 -30.25
N LEU A 497 15.46 -16.73 -29.43
CA LEU A 497 15.49 -15.34 -28.95
C LEU A 497 16.72 -15.07 -28.06
N ARG A 498 17.15 -16.04 -27.27
CA ARG A 498 18.36 -15.94 -26.44
C ARG A 498 19.64 -15.92 -27.30
N GLU A 499 19.78 -16.88 -28.20
CA GLU A 499 21.00 -17.08 -28.96
C GLU A 499 21.19 -16.05 -30.07
N GLU A 500 20.11 -15.70 -30.80
CA GLU A 500 20.18 -14.82 -31.96
C GLU A 500 19.94 -13.35 -31.60
N GLU A 501 19.09 -13.06 -30.55
CA GLU A 501 18.56 -11.72 -30.27
C GLU A 501 18.92 -11.18 -28.86
N ASN A 502 19.71 -11.91 -28.09
CA ASN A 502 20.24 -11.53 -26.77
C ASN A 502 19.17 -11.25 -25.70
N TYR A 503 18.00 -11.87 -25.75
CA TYR A 503 16.89 -11.60 -24.82
C TYR A 503 17.24 -11.92 -23.37
N ASP A 504 18.06 -12.95 -23.10
CA ASP A 504 18.53 -13.27 -21.75
C ASP A 504 19.44 -12.18 -21.18
N ILE A 505 20.32 -11.60 -22.03
CA ILE A 505 21.16 -10.45 -21.64
C ILE A 505 20.29 -9.24 -21.32
N TYR A 506 19.29 -8.94 -22.15
CA TYR A 506 18.36 -7.84 -21.88
C TYR A 506 17.55 -8.09 -20.60
N ALA A 507 17.09 -9.31 -20.36
CA ALA A 507 16.34 -9.67 -19.16
C ALA A 507 17.12 -9.48 -17.85
N MET A 508 18.47 -9.51 -17.89
CA MET A 508 19.31 -9.17 -16.75
C MET A 508 19.17 -7.71 -16.30
N HIS A 509 18.71 -6.86 -17.19
CA HIS A 509 18.43 -5.45 -16.98
C HIS A 509 16.92 -5.25 -17.07
N ALA A 510 16.18 -5.70 -16.07
CA ALA A 510 14.71 -5.77 -16.05
C ALA A 510 14.05 -4.46 -16.51
N LYS A 511 14.68 -3.35 -16.21
CA LYS A 511 14.36 -2.05 -16.81
C LYS A 511 15.60 -1.15 -16.84
N GLU A 512 15.87 -0.54 -17.98
CA GLU A 512 16.86 0.52 -18.07
C GLU A 512 16.20 1.86 -17.74
N PHE A 513 16.57 2.41 -16.59
CA PHE A 513 16.12 3.73 -16.18
C PHE A 513 17.11 4.79 -16.66
N PHE A 514 16.67 5.64 -17.57
CA PHE A 514 17.45 6.80 -17.96
C PHE A 514 16.54 7.99 -18.33
N PRO A 515 16.70 9.13 -17.67
CA PRO A 515 17.50 9.26 -16.45
C PRO A 515 16.96 8.33 -15.33
N PRO A 516 17.74 8.04 -14.30
CA PRO A 516 17.34 7.11 -13.22
C PRO A 516 15.98 7.46 -12.57
N GLU A 517 15.56 8.70 -12.65
CA GLU A 517 14.31 9.22 -12.09
C GLU A 517 13.05 8.77 -12.87
N ASN A 518 13.23 8.16 -14.03
CA ASN A 518 12.11 7.69 -14.88
C ASN A 518 11.59 6.31 -14.49
N ALA A 519 11.82 5.85 -13.27
CA ALA A 519 11.25 4.62 -12.78
C ALA A 519 9.71 4.71 -12.72
N VAL A 520 9.05 3.67 -13.24
CA VAL A 520 7.59 3.60 -13.34
C VAL A 520 7.09 2.49 -12.42
N PRO A 521 6.33 2.80 -11.37
CA PRO A 521 5.93 1.80 -10.37
C PRO A 521 5.15 0.60 -10.93
N TRP A 522 4.25 0.81 -11.88
CA TRP A 522 3.51 -0.31 -12.51
C TRP A 522 4.41 -1.22 -13.33
N ASP A 523 5.49 -0.72 -13.95
CA ASP A 523 6.46 -1.57 -14.64
C ASP A 523 7.18 -2.53 -13.66
N ASN A 524 7.29 -2.18 -12.39
CA ASN A 524 7.83 -3.08 -11.37
C ASN A 524 6.87 -4.25 -11.10
N ASN A 525 5.54 -4.02 -11.13
CA ASN A 525 4.57 -5.11 -11.08
C ASN A 525 4.76 -6.08 -12.25
N LEU A 526 4.84 -5.54 -13.47
CA LEU A 526 5.03 -6.36 -14.68
C LEU A 526 6.31 -7.16 -14.61
N GLY A 527 7.41 -6.52 -14.20
CA GLY A 527 8.72 -7.12 -14.07
C GLY A 527 8.74 -8.27 -13.05
N LEU A 528 8.21 -8.03 -11.84
CA LEU A 528 8.24 -9.04 -10.79
C LEU A 528 7.26 -10.19 -11.04
N MET A 529 6.07 -9.94 -11.59
CA MET A 529 5.15 -11.00 -12.03
C MET A 529 5.77 -11.86 -13.13
N SER A 530 6.48 -11.23 -14.07
CA SER A 530 7.17 -11.95 -15.15
C SER A 530 8.37 -12.76 -14.65
N LEU A 531 9.17 -12.20 -13.72
CA LEU A 531 10.26 -12.92 -13.08
C LEU A 531 9.75 -14.16 -12.31
N TYR A 532 8.57 -14.07 -11.71
CA TYR A 532 7.97 -15.23 -11.03
C TYR A 532 7.76 -16.39 -11.99
N GLY A 533 7.17 -16.16 -13.17
CA GLY A 533 7.03 -17.18 -14.21
C GLY A 533 8.37 -17.62 -14.80
N LEU A 534 9.25 -16.66 -15.10
CA LEU A 534 10.54 -16.93 -15.70
C LEU A 534 11.44 -17.82 -14.82
N ILE A 535 11.53 -17.52 -13.51
CA ILE A 535 12.38 -18.25 -12.57
C ILE A 535 11.79 -19.62 -12.24
N ASN A 536 10.47 -19.69 -11.96
CA ASN A 536 9.85 -20.93 -11.50
C ASN A 536 9.75 -21.99 -12.60
N TYR A 537 9.61 -21.58 -13.87
CA TYR A 537 9.44 -22.50 -15.00
C TYR A 537 10.69 -22.66 -15.88
N GLU A 538 11.78 -21.96 -15.56
CA GLU A 538 13.07 -22.18 -16.23
C GLU A 538 13.64 -23.55 -15.83
N LYS A 539 13.98 -24.37 -16.83
CA LYS A 539 14.51 -25.74 -16.64
C LYS A 539 16.06 -25.78 -16.52
N ASN A 540 16.72 -24.78 -17.08
CA ASN A 540 18.18 -24.70 -17.03
C ASN A 540 18.61 -24.03 -15.70
N PRO A 541 19.35 -24.75 -14.82
CA PRO A 541 19.74 -24.23 -13.51
C PRO A 541 20.70 -23.03 -13.61
N GLU A 542 21.52 -22.91 -14.63
CA GLU A 542 22.42 -21.78 -14.82
C GLU A 542 21.63 -20.52 -15.16
N ARG A 543 20.62 -20.65 -16.02
CA ARG A 543 19.70 -19.53 -16.31
C ARG A 543 18.83 -19.16 -15.12
N GLN A 544 18.39 -20.12 -14.31
CA GLN A 544 17.70 -19.80 -13.07
C GLN A 544 18.55 -18.93 -12.16
N ILE A 545 19.84 -19.21 -12.02
CA ILE A 545 20.77 -18.38 -11.24
C ILE A 545 20.87 -16.98 -11.86
N MET A 546 21.02 -16.89 -13.17
CA MET A 546 21.11 -15.62 -13.90
C MET A 546 19.85 -14.75 -13.66
N TYR A 547 18.66 -15.32 -13.81
CA TYR A 547 17.42 -14.58 -13.58
C TYR A 547 17.19 -14.19 -12.10
N ARG A 548 17.73 -14.95 -11.16
CA ARG A 548 17.76 -14.57 -9.74
C ARG A 548 18.68 -13.39 -9.47
N ILE A 549 19.79 -13.28 -10.19
CA ILE A 549 20.64 -12.08 -10.14
C ILE A 549 19.89 -10.88 -10.73
N ALA A 550 19.15 -11.06 -11.82
CA ALA A 550 18.28 -10.01 -12.36
C ALA A 550 17.21 -9.55 -11.34
N LEU A 551 16.63 -10.50 -10.60
CA LEU A 551 15.71 -10.22 -9.50
C LEU A 551 16.37 -9.38 -8.40
N GLU A 552 17.59 -9.74 -7.97
CA GLU A 552 18.33 -8.95 -6.97
C GLU A 552 18.58 -7.53 -7.45
N ASN A 553 18.99 -7.35 -8.70
CA ASN A 553 19.20 -6.03 -9.28
C ASN A 553 17.92 -5.21 -9.29
N ALA A 554 16.80 -5.78 -9.70
CA ALA A 554 15.50 -5.10 -9.69
C ALA A 554 15.07 -4.75 -8.26
N TRP A 555 15.22 -5.69 -7.32
CA TRP A 555 14.82 -5.53 -5.93
C TRP A 555 15.58 -4.42 -5.19
N LEU A 556 16.89 -4.32 -5.38
CA LEU A 556 17.72 -3.33 -4.69
C LEU A 556 17.21 -1.90 -4.87
N HIS A 557 16.62 -1.58 -6.02
CA HIS A 557 16.11 -0.26 -6.31
C HIS A 557 14.74 0.03 -5.68
N ILE A 558 13.92 -0.99 -5.50
CA ILE A 558 12.52 -0.84 -5.05
C ILE A 558 12.28 -1.30 -3.61
N SER A 559 13.24 -1.92 -2.95
CA SER A 559 13.13 -2.46 -1.60
C SER A 559 12.64 -1.43 -0.56
N LYS A 560 13.01 -0.16 -0.73
CA LYS A 560 12.60 0.94 0.17
C LYS A 560 11.15 1.40 -0.02
N GLN A 561 10.45 0.92 -1.06
CA GLN A 561 9.06 1.31 -1.34
C GLN A 561 8.04 0.73 -0.35
N LYS A 562 8.44 -0.23 0.49
CA LYS A 562 7.58 -0.91 1.46
C LYS A 562 6.31 -1.46 0.79
N ASN A 563 6.51 -2.18 -0.31
CA ASN A 563 5.43 -2.74 -1.10
C ASN A 563 5.29 -4.23 -0.78
N ALA A 564 4.21 -4.61 -0.10
CA ALA A 564 4.01 -5.99 0.35
C ALA A 564 3.94 -7.00 -0.81
N PHE A 565 3.46 -6.62 -1.98
CA PHE A 565 3.39 -7.51 -3.14
C PHE A 565 4.78 -7.75 -3.72
N TRP A 566 5.56 -6.69 -3.91
CA TRP A 566 6.94 -6.83 -4.43
C TRP A 566 7.83 -7.58 -3.45
N ASP A 567 7.71 -7.28 -2.14
CA ASP A 567 8.42 -7.98 -1.06
C ASP A 567 8.06 -9.47 -1.04
N GLY A 568 6.78 -9.78 -1.24
CA GLY A 568 6.28 -11.16 -1.32
C GLY A 568 6.81 -11.91 -2.54
N LEU A 569 6.77 -11.31 -3.72
CA LEU A 569 7.33 -11.92 -4.96
C LEU A 569 8.83 -12.13 -4.84
N TYR A 570 9.55 -11.11 -4.36
CA TYR A 570 10.98 -11.25 -4.11
C TYR A 570 11.27 -12.40 -3.14
N GLY A 571 10.63 -12.44 -1.99
CA GLY A 571 10.81 -13.50 -0.99
C GLY A 571 10.49 -14.89 -1.53
N ALA A 572 9.44 -15.01 -2.35
CA ALA A 572 9.07 -16.27 -2.99
C ALA A 572 10.16 -16.82 -3.95
N MET A 573 10.87 -15.92 -4.62
CA MET A 573 11.87 -16.27 -5.63
C MET A 573 13.31 -16.32 -5.09
N ALA A 574 13.63 -15.51 -4.08
CA ALA A 574 14.98 -15.38 -3.53
C ALA A 574 15.43 -16.57 -2.66
N GLY A 575 14.50 -17.43 -2.24
CA GLY A 575 14.74 -18.53 -1.30
C GLY A 575 15.90 -19.48 -1.65
N PHE A 576 16.29 -19.54 -2.92
CA PHE A 576 17.43 -20.32 -3.36
C PHE A 576 18.76 -19.81 -2.77
N PHE A 577 19.00 -18.52 -2.81
CA PHE A 577 20.25 -17.92 -2.30
C PHE A 577 20.32 -18.07 -0.77
N THR A 578 19.21 -17.86 -0.08
CA THR A 578 19.10 -18.06 1.36
C THR A 578 19.46 -19.48 1.76
N GLN A 579 18.86 -20.48 1.11
CA GLN A 579 19.13 -21.87 1.39
C GLN A 579 20.61 -22.22 1.15
N LYS A 580 21.23 -21.68 0.11
CA LYS A 580 22.65 -21.93 -0.20
C LYS A 580 23.59 -21.29 0.80
N VAL A 581 23.25 -20.13 1.37
CA VAL A 581 23.99 -19.53 2.48
C VAL A 581 23.84 -20.37 3.74
N ASP A 582 22.60 -20.77 4.09
CA ASP A 582 22.32 -21.60 5.27
C ASP A 582 22.96 -22.99 5.20
N GLU A 583 23.07 -23.58 4.00
CA GLU A 583 23.80 -24.83 3.75
C GLU A 583 25.33 -24.65 3.79
N GLY A 584 25.82 -23.44 4.00
CA GLY A 584 27.26 -23.14 4.01
C GLY A 584 27.93 -23.25 2.65
N PHE A 585 27.17 -23.19 1.56
CA PHE A 585 27.67 -23.26 0.20
C PHE A 585 28.48 -22.01 -0.18
N PHE A 586 28.08 -20.86 0.37
CA PHE A 586 28.86 -19.64 0.35
C PHE A 586 29.43 -19.41 1.75
N LYS A 587 30.74 -19.55 1.88
CA LYS A 587 31.45 -19.19 3.10
C LYS A 587 32.18 -17.87 2.85
N PRO A 588 31.54 -16.73 3.15
CA PRO A 588 32.13 -15.42 2.91
C PRO A 588 33.46 -15.23 3.62
N GLU A 589 33.66 -15.94 4.74
CA GLU A 589 34.93 -15.96 5.48
C GLU A 589 36.09 -16.55 4.64
N GLU A 590 35.78 -17.52 3.76
CA GLU A 590 36.77 -18.11 2.86
C GLU A 590 37.07 -17.20 1.66
N LEU A 591 36.10 -16.37 1.23
CA LEU A 591 36.27 -15.39 0.14
C LEU A 591 37.00 -14.14 0.56
N PHE A 592 36.87 -13.75 1.84
CA PHE A 592 37.41 -12.49 2.39
C PHE A 592 38.34 -12.74 3.59
N VAL A 593 39.21 -13.73 3.47
CA VAL A 593 40.17 -14.15 4.54
C VAL A 593 40.97 -12.98 5.10
N GLU A 594 41.24 -11.97 4.27
CA GLU A 594 42.03 -10.80 4.67
C GLU A 594 41.21 -9.75 5.44
N ASN A 595 39.85 -9.81 5.41
CA ASN A 595 39.00 -8.87 6.12
C ASN A 595 37.68 -9.49 6.62
N PRO A 596 37.72 -10.21 7.74
CA PRO A 596 36.53 -10.87 8.30
C PRO A 596 35.40 -9.91 8.69
N LEU A 597 35.73 -8.67 9.06
CA LEU A 597 34.72 -7.64 9.40
C LEU A 597 33.96 -7.19 8.15
N PHE A 598 34.65 -7.10 7.00
CA PHE A 598 34.00 -6.76 5.73
C PHE A 598 33.11 -7.91 5.26
N ALA A 599 33.55 -9.15 5.38
CA ALA A 599 32.76 -10.34 5.08
C ALA A 599 31.47 -10.35 5.92
N LYS A 600 31.58 -10.14 7.24
CA LYS A 600 30.41 -10.06 8.12
C LYS A 600 29.48 -8.91 7.73
N ALA A 601 30.00 -7.73 7.41
CA ALA A 601 29.19 -6.60 6.98
C ALA A 601 28.46 -6.88 5.65
N CYS A 602 29.06 -7.62 4.73
CA CYS A 602 28.42 -8.05 3.47
C CYS A 602 27.28 -9.04 3.75
N ILE A 603 27.50 -10.01 4.64
CA ILE A 603 26.48 -10.98 5.06
C ILE A 603 25.32 -10.26 5.76
N ASP A 604 25.62 -9.43 6.75
CA ASP A 604 24.62 -8.67 7.50
C ASP A 604 23.78 -7.81 6.55
N ARG A 605 24.41 -7.13 5.58
CA ARG A 605 23.71 -6.33 4.57
C ARG A 605 22.85 -7.18 3.63
N TYR A 606 23.34 -8.34 3.22
CA TYR A 606 22.57 -9.29 2.41
C TYR A 606 21.31 -9.76 3.16
N TYR A 607 21.45 -10.19 4.42
CA TYR A 607 20.31 -10.59 5.26
C TYR A 607 19.36 -9.44 5.55
N GLU A 608 19.88 -8.24 5.79
CA GLU A 608 19.03 -7.05 6.01
C GLU A 608 18.26 -6.65 4.75
N SER A 609 18.83 -6.81 3.56
CA SER A 609 18.20 -6.42 2.31
C SER A 609 17.31 -7.49 1.72
N SER A 610 17.73 -8.77 1.78
CA SER A 610 17.09 -9.86 1.04
C SER A 610 16.06 -10.65 1.85
N LEU A 611 16.11 -10.62 3.19
CA LEU A 611 15.25 -11.42 4.06
C LEU A 611 14.40 -10.58 5.01
N ASP A 612 14.48 -9.27 4.91
CA ASP A 612 13.72 -8.42 5.80
C ASP A 612 12.25 -8.30 5.38
N ASN A 613 11.49 -9.33 5.71
CA ASN A 613 10.04 -9.35 5.54
C ASN A 613 9.31 -8.38 6.50
N ARG A 614 10.03 -7.59 7.31
CA ARG A 614 9.43 -6.62 8.23
C ARG A 614 8.52 -5.66 7.48
N TYR A 615 8.97 -5.11 6.36
CA TYR A 615 8.18 -4.15 5.59
C TYR A 615 6.94 -4.79 4.98
N MET A 616 7.01 -6.03 4.53
CA MET A 616 5.85 -6.77 4.03
C MET A 616 4.84 -6.98 5.16
N THR A 617 5.28 -7.49 6.31
CA THR A 617 4.43 -7.73 7.49
C THR A 617 3.83 -6.43 8.00
N GLU A 618 4.64 -5.38 8.16
CA GLU A 618 4.19 -4.05 8.57
C GLU A 618 3.15 -3.49 7.59
N THR A 619 3.40 -3.57 6.30
CA THR A 619 2.48 -3.07 5.26
C THR A 619 1.14 -3.82 5.32
N LEU A 620 1.15 -5.17 5.38
CA LEU A 620 -0.08 -5.97 5.50
C LEU A 620 -0.91 -5.62 6.75
N GLN A 621 -0.26 -5.44 7.88
CA GLN A 621 -0.94 -5.04 9.11
C GLN A 621 -1.53 -3.63 9.01
N ARG A 622 -0.82 -2.70 8.38
CA ARG A 622 -1.17 -1.29 8.31
C ARG A 622 -2.11 -0.92 7.17
N ILE A 623 -2.31 -1.75 6.12
CA ILE A 623 -3.33 -1.47 5.09
C ILE A 623 -4.66 -1.15 5.79
N PRO A 624 -5.22 0.06 5.61
CA PRO A 624 -6.47 0.44 6.28
C PRO A 624 -7.65 -0.35 5.72
N LEU A 625 -8.71 -0.51 6.52
CA LEU A 625 -9.97 -1.12 6.03
C LEU A 625 -10.75 -0.17 5.12
N ASP A 626 -10.50 1.10 5.22
CA ASP A 626 -11.00 2.13 4.31
C ASP A 626 -10.02 2.27 3.13
N LEU A 627 -10.43 1.83 1.96
CA LEU A 627 -9.64 1.87 0.72
C LEU A 627 -10.03 3.04 -0.21
N ILE A 628 -10.74 4.04 0.30
CA ILE A 628 -11.01 5.27 -0.46
C ILE A 628 -9.69 6.00 -0.71
N GLY A 629 -9.54 6.57 -1.90
CA GLY A 629 -8.42 7.45 -2.24
C GLY A 629 -8.59 8.85 -1.65
N TYR A 630 -7.52 9.42 -1.08
CA TYR A 630 -7.49 10.75 -0.47
C TYR A 630 -6.36 11.59 -1.06
N ASP A 631 -6.61 12.87 -1.29
CA ASP A 631 -5.53 13.83 -1.57
C ASP A 631 -4.74 14.10 -0.29
N MET A 632 -3.41 14.11 -0.41
CA MET A 632 -2.50 14.33 0.71
C MET A 632 -1.37 15.28 0.36
N ASP A 633 -1.11 16.19 1.28
CA ASP A 633 0.09 17.03 1.28
C ASP A 633 1.02 16.59 2.42
N ASN A 634 2.20 16.09 2.05
CA ASN A 634 3.23 15.60 2.97
C ASN A 634 4.42 16.57 3.10
N THR A 635 4.34 17.78 2.55
CA THR A 635 5.43 18.78 2.55
C THR A 635 5.86 19.22 3.95
N HIS A 636 4.99 19.03 4.94
CA HIS A 636 5.24 19.36 6.35
C HIS A 636 6.06 18.30 7.11
N ARG A 637 6.25 17.11 6.54
CA ARG A 637 6.86 15.96 7.23
C ARG A 637 8.31 16.25 7.60
N LEU A 638 8.67 15.90 8.85
CA LEU A 638 10.01 16.04 9.39
C LEU A 638 10.76 14.71 9.51
N ASP A 639 10.02 13.62 9.44
CA ASP A 639 10.48 12.24 9.70
C ASP A 639 10.83 11.48 8.42
N ILE A 640 10.33 11.91 7.28
CA ILE A 640 10.49 11.20 6.00
C ILE A 640 11.02 12.18 4.95
N LEU A 641 12.08 11.77 4.27
CA LEU A 641 12.56 12.46 3.09
C LEU A 641 11.80 11.91 1.87
N LEU A 642 10.95 12.73 1.30
CA LEU A 642 10.13 12.40 0.13
C LEU A 642 10.66 13.07 -1.12
N ASP A 643 10.35 12.49 -2.28
CA ASP A 643 10.74 13.04 -3.58
C ASP A 643 9.93 14.31 -3.88
N PRO A 644 10.61 15.46 -4.11
CA PRO A 644 9.93 16.69 -4.48
C PRO A 644 9.49 16.73 -5.94
N THR A 645 9.86 15.74 -6.76
CA THR A 645 9.57 15.72 -8.18
C THR A 645 8.10 15.36 -8.43
N PRO A 646 7.31 16.19 -9.09
CA PRO A 646 5.91 15.87 -9.37
C PRO A 646 5.79 14.80 -10.46
N GLY A 647 4.83 13.89 -10.29
CA GLY A 647 4.43 12.90 -11.27
C GLY A 647 4.91 11.48 -11.01
N GLN A 648 4.10 10.53 -11.43
CA GLN A 648 4.26 9.10 -11.17
C GLN A 648 5.53 8.48 -11.76
N ALA A 649 6.05 9.03 -12.86
CA ALA A 649 7.19 8.48 -13.57
C ALA A 649 8.56 8.86 -12.97
N LYS A 650 8.58 9.60 -11.88
CA LYS A 650 9.81 10.19 -11.33
C LYS A 650 10.00 9.93 -9.85
N GLY A 651 9.19 9.07 -9.25
CA GLY A 651 9.06 8.96 -7.81
C GLY A 651 9.97 7.96 -7.12
N MET A 652 10.89 7.30 -7.81
CA MET A 652 11.70 6.25 -7.19
C MET A 652 12.90 6.76 -6.39
N GLY A 653 13.08 8.08 -6.28
CA GLY A 653 14.07 8.68 -5.39
C GLY A 653 15.51 8.24 -5.64
N TRP A 654 15.89 7.99 -6.87
CA TRP A 654 17.24 7.60 -7.23
C TRP A 654 18.28 8.60 -6.72
N GLY A 655 19.15 8.13 -5.85
CA GLY A 655 20.23 8.93 -5.29
C GLY A 655 19.83 9.89 -4.16
N ASN A 656 18.55 9.99 -3.79
CA ASN A 656 18.07 10.97 -2.82
C ASN A 656 17.74 10.39 -1.43
N ASP A 657 18.04 9.11 -1.16
CA ASP A 657 17.69 8.42 0.09
C ASP A 657 16.23 8.62 0.54
N THR A 658 15.32 8.75 -0.42
CA THR A 658 13.89 8.90 -0.15
C THR A 658 13.30 7.62 0.40
N TYR A 659 12.27 7.75 1.24
CA TYR A 659 11.63 6.64 1.89
C TYR A 659 10.13 6.66 1.62
N ALA A 660 9.56 5.48 1.40
CA ALA A 660 8.13 5.34 1.25
C ALA A 660 7.39 5.68 2.54
N LEU A 661 6.28 6.43 2.39
CA LEU A 661 5.31 6.58 3.48
C LEU A 661 4.77 5.20 3.89
N PRO A 662 4.49 4.97 5.17
CA PRO A 662 3.69 3.83 5.59
C PRO A 662 2.35 3.80 4.85
N ILE A 663 1.84 2.62 4.53
CA ILE A 663 0.67 2.47 3.65
C ILE A 663 -0.61 3.16 4.19
N ASP A 664 -0.80 3.19 5.50
CA ASP A 664 -1.92 3.86 6.16
C ASP A 664 -1.79 5.40 6.23
N GLU A 665 -0.67 5.93 5.80
CA GLU A 665 -0.35 7.35 5.73
C GLU A 665 -0.30 7.88 4.28
N ARG A 666 -0.59 7.00 3.28
CA ARG A 666 -0.68 7.35 1.86
C ARG A 666 -2.10 7.78 1.50
N GLY A 667 -2.22 8.61 0.47
CA GLY A 667 -3.51 8.98 -0.10
C GLY A 667 -4.23 7.81 -0.76
N HIS A 668 -3.46 6.85 -1.28
CA HIS A 668 -3.97 5.63 -1.89
C HIS A 668 -3.39 4.39 -1.21
N VAL A 669 -4.02 3.24 -1.43
CA VAL A 669 -3.56 1.94 -0.94
C VAL A 669 -3.08 1.01 -2.06
N ARG A 670 -3.07 1.50 -3.29
CA ARG A 670 -2.57 0.76 -4.46
C ARG A 670 -1.08 0.52 -4.32
N LEU A 671 -0.65 -0.72 -4.58
CA LEU A 671 0.75 -1.12 -4.49
C LEU A 671 1.51 -0.94 -5.82
N ASP A 672 0.83 -0.49 -6.87
CA ASP A 672 1.37 -0.15 -8.18
C ASP A 672 1.59 1.37 -8.36
N ARG A 673 1.63 2.13 -7.28
CA ARG A 673 1.82 3.59 -7.28
C ARG A 673 3.05 4.01 -6.48
N ASP A 674 3.50 5.23 -6.76
CA ASP A 674 4.65 5.81 -6.07
C ASP A 674 4.33 6.12 -4.60
N ALA A 675 5.16 5.58 -3.72
CA ALA A 675 5.02 5.71 -2.28
C ALA A 675 5.89 6.82 -1.67
N THR A 676 6.64 7.55 -2.49
CA THR A 676 7.64 8.52 -2.03
C THR A 676 7.28 9.98 -2.32
N VAL A 677 6.09 10.26 -2.85
CA VAL A 677 5.70 11.59 -3.32
C VAL A 677 5.32 12.55 -2.19
N LEU A 678 5.74 13.81 -2.32
CA LEU A 678 5.33 14.90 -1.43
C LEU A 678 3.84 15.21 -1.50
N HIS A 679 3.29 15.23 -2.71
CA HIS A 679 1.88 15.47 -2.98
C HIS A 679 1.26 14.24 -3.61
N ASP A 680 0.44 13.54 -2.85
CA ASP A 680 -0.35 12.44 -3.35
C ASP A 680 -1.74 12.97 -3.75
N ASN A 681 -1.95 13.13 -5.05
CA ASN A 681 -3.19 13.62 -5.66
C ASN A 681 -3.94 12.51 -6.44
N GLU A 682 -3.61 11.27 -6.20
CA GLU A 682 -4.26 10.10 -6.79
C GLU A 682 -5.65 9.80 -6.19
N GLY A 683 -6.05 10.53 -5.15
CA GLY A 683 -7.33 10.33 -4.49
C GLY A 683 -8.05 11.62 -4.15
N ASN A 684 -9.29 11.72 -4.58
CA ASN A 684 -10.16 12.87 -4.30
C ASN A 684 -11.45 12.50 -3.57
N GLY A 685 -11.53 11.27 -3.04
CA GLY A 685 -12.70 10.75 -2.34
C GLY A 685 -13.79 10.19 -3.25
N TYR A 686 -13.57 10.12 -4.56
CA TYR A 686 -14.53 9.59 -5.54
C TYR A 686 -14.16 8.20 -6.07
N ALA A 687 -13.13 7.58 -5.56
CA ALA A 687 -12.74 6.22 -5.92
C ALA A 687 -12.50 5.37 -4.68
N GLU A 688 -12.91 4.10 -4.73
CA GLU A 688 -12.53 3.07 -3.78
C GLU A 688 -11.61 2.07 -4.48
N HIS A 689 -10.49 1.71 -3.87
CA HIS A 689 -9.57 0.70 -4.38
C HIS A 689 -10.01 -0.70 -3.93
N GLU A 690 -9.67 -1.71 -4.72
CA GLU A 690 -10.03 -3.09 -4.43
C GLU A 690 -9.10 -3.74 -3.39
N GLY A 691 -9.63 -4.65 -2.61
CA GLY A 691 -8.92 -5.40 -1.57
C GLY A 691 -7.88 -6.39 -2.09
N THR A 692 -7.74 -6.55 -3.42
CA THR A 692 -6.72 -7.40 -4.06
C THR A 692 -5.31 -7.00 -3.64
N PHE A 693 -5.07 -5.71 -3.41
CA PHE A 693 -3.78 -5.20 -2.91
C PHE A 693 -3.42 -5.65 -1.47
N TYR A 694 -4.37 -6.23 -0.75
CA TYR A 694 -4.11 -6.98 0.48
C TYR A 694 -4.08 -8.49 0.23
N LEU A 695 -5.07 -9.00 -0.51
CA LEU A 695 -5.30 -10.44 -0.66
C LEU A 695 -4.14 -11.15 -1.36
N LEU A 696 -3.65 -10.59 -2.46
CA LEU A 696 -2.58 -11.21 -3.22
C LEU A 696 -1.28 -11.29 -2.43
N PRO A 697 -0.70 -10.20 -1.89
CA PRO A 697 0.54 -10.31 -1.11
C PRO A 697 0.38 -11.18 0.14
N TYR A 698 -0.79 -11.16 0.81
CA TYR A 698 -1.02 -12.01 1.98
C TYR A 698 -1.01 -13.50 1.61
N TYR A 699 -1.82 -13.93 0.66
CA TYR A 699 -1.92 -15.34 0.32
C TYR A 699 -0.68 -15.88 -0.40
N LEU A 700 -0.01 -15.07 -1.21
CA LEU A 700 1.29 -15.39 -1.79
C LEU A 700 2.33 -15.61 -0.70
N ALA A 701 2.42 -14.69 0.27
CA ALA A 701 3.36 -14.80 1.38
C ALA A 701 3.07 -16.02 2.27
N ALA A 702 1.80 -16.32 2.52
CA ALA A 702 1.38 -17.48 3.29
C ALA A 702 1.71 -18.79 2.56
N TYR A 703 1.47 -18.87 1.24
CA TYR A 703 1.78 -20.03 0.41
C TYR A 703 3.30 -20.31 0.39
N HIS A 704 4.11 -19.29 0.22
CA HIS A 704 5.57 -19.39 0.22
C HIS A 704 6.19 -19.37 1.63
N LYS A 705 5.38 -19.42 2.70
CA LYS A 705 5.82 -19.46 4.12
C LYS A 705 6.69 -18.28 4.54
N LEU A 706 6.47 -17.11 3.95
CA LEU A 706 7.17 -15.87 4.28
C LEU A 706 6.61 -15.21 5.54
N ILE A 707 5.38 -15.51 5.90
CA ILE A 707 4.73 -15.06 7.14
C ILE A 707 4.24 -16.26 7.94
N LYS A 708 4.21 -16.11 9.26
CA LYS A 708 3.58 -17.10 10.15
C LYS A 708 2.07 -16.83 10.19
N GLN A 709 1.30 -17.82 9.82
CA GLN A 709 -0.16 -17.81 9.98
C GLN A 709 -0.57 -17.98 11.43
#